data_c43fedd9ad48a30bab21e0798b86c61a
#
_entry.id   c43fedd9ad48a30bab21e0798b86c61a
#
_cell.length_a   1.000
_cell.length_b   1.000
_cell.length_c   1.000
_cell.angle_alpha   90.00
_cell.angle_beta   90.00
_cell.angle_gamma   90.00
#
_symmetry.space_group_name_H-M   'P 1'
#
loop_
_entity.id
_entity.type
_entity.pdbx_description
1 polymer ?
#
loop_
_entity_poly.entity_id
_entity_poly.type
_entity_poly.pdbx_seq_one_letter_code
_entity_poly.pdbx_strand_id
1 'polypeptide(L)'
;MRRKHIHVFCATLGLLCYSSLLYAQQAITGVITDSETNLPIEIVTVTLTQGARDRFISYTLTNEAGQFSLSTNQQSDSLHLTVSLLGYKTLKANVQQGESLNLRLEQQEFNLKEVEVRPGRVWGQRDTINYDVASFLTAKDQSIKDVLQKLPGVNVDELTGRIAYQGKDISNFYVEGMELMGGRYNQLNSNLQARSVDKVQLLENHQPIRLLQDKVASENVALNIKLKPEFRDRWMGNIGLGTGLEPVLWSANNNAIQISRNSQSAYFYKGNNTGNNVKLEQTELTNPMERDRLKERESSSFIPQLSFSAPLKEERLLFNGTHSLSGNRLYKLNETTQLRMNVGYIYDIHEQERGSETVYFMENDTVSISEQNSSRLRSHVANLQAVLENNTDKHFLTNRFSINGNWQEGATEYTGVQNLHQQIETNAFDARNYLRNMWKKDDYTMEVYSLLRFRNLPSSLLASDNRQAINLRHFYTEQAASILKSKNLFTQRYTAGLSSETSNLKNGYSLFFTPFYQWRNSYWRTSLNLPFAWNEYAKTDFGQLTFSPTFNLSFEPNYAWRFNIHASHRERIGDLTDFYSSPYYTNYRTIIRPNGELSTSKQQAYSTSGEYKDIINELFATLSVSYTNGRSSQTIERLLENEIVTQITRTIPYKNSGWSANGTFSKGFYPQRLKTSISLSTSSNKGEQLIDGVLLSYRTIYLQGEPKVNWNPIHNLESEYTTRFRYNTSRIGQSKMEPLVNITQKLTLSYTLDKLTINTSAEHYHNQITKDNTLNTLFTDISLRYKKERWTFNAELNNLFDKRQYSYTSYNPADTYSSWINIRPREFIVSASLRL
;
A
#
# COMPACT_ATOMS: atom_id res chain seq x y z
N MET A 1 -9.17 -40.79 20.40
CA MET A 1 -9.51 -39.64 21.27
C MET A 1 -9.51 -38.28 20.57
N ARG A 2 -9.13 -38.11 19.29
CA ARG A 2 -9.04 -36.79 18.62
C ARG A 2 -10.29 -36.31 17.85
N ARG A 3 -11.35 -37.13 17.72
CA ARG A 3 -12.59 -36.75 17.01
C ARG A 3 -13.69 -36.10 17.90
N LYS A 4 -13.65 -36.27 19.20
CA LYS A 4 -14.68 -35.74 20.11
C LYS A 4 -14.51 -34.23 20.44
N HIS A 5 -13.29 -33.67 20.36
CA HIS A 5 -13.07 -32.25 20.68
C HIS A 5 -13.47 -31.27 19.57
N ILE A 6 -13.50 -31.73 18.30
CA ILE A 6 -13.93 -30.87 17.19
C ILE A 6 -15.46 -30.67 17.20
N HIS A 7 -16.23 -31.69 17.58
CA HIS A 7 -17.68 -31.55 17.65
C HIS A 7 -18.16 -30.69 18.83
N VAL A 8 -17.42 -30.67 19.94
CA VAL A 8 -17.69 -29.81 21.09
C VAL A 8 -17.37 -28.35 20.78
N PHE A 9 -16.27 -28.10 20.07
CA PHE A 9 -15.89 -26.75 19.64
C PHE A 9 -16.83 -26.16 18.60
N CYS A 10 -17.32 -26.95 17.65
CA CYS A 10 -18.33 -26.51 16.69
C CYS A 10 -19.70 -26.32 17.32
N ALA A 11 -20.06 -27.13 18.33
CA ALA A 11 -21.31 -26.99 19.06
C ALA A 11 -21.31 -25.77 20.01
N THR A 12 -20.18 -25.47 20.64
CA THR A 12 -20.05 -24.26 21.49
C THR A 12 -19.98 -22.97 20.66
N LEU A 13 -19.34 -23.02 19.49
CA LEU A 13 -19.37 -21.88 18.55
C LEU A 13 -20.77 -21.68 17.96
N GLY A 14 -21.50 -22.76 17.67
CA GLY A 14 -22.89 -22.70 17.22
C GLY A 14 -23.87 -22.16 18.30
N LEU A 15 -23.66 -22.50 19.58
CA LEU A 15 -24.45 -21.97 20.68
C LEU A 15 -24.12 -20.49 20.99
N LEU A 16 -22.87 -20.07 20.84
CA LEU A 16 -22.48 -18.66 20.98
C LEU A 16 -23.03 -17.77 19.84
N CYS A 17 -23.18 -18.32 18.64
CA CYS A 17 -23.87 -17.63 17.55
C CYS A 17 -25.39 -17.59 17.72
N TYR A 18 -25.98 -18.55 18.44
CA TYR A 18 -27.43 -18.58 18.66
C TYR A 18 -27.92 -17.65 19.80
N SER A 19 -27.04 -17.35 20.76
CA SER A 19 -27.40 -16.46 21.90
C SER A 19 -27.36 -14.97 21.56
N SER A 20 -26.81 -14.59 20.39
CA SER A 20 -26.79 -13.20 19.92
C SER A 20 -28.00 -12.78 19.07
N LEU A 21 -28.97 -13.67 18.86
CA LEU A 21 -30.14 -13.43 18.00
C LEU A 21 -31.44 -12.98 18.74
N LEU A 22 -31.38 -12.66 20.03
CA LEU A 22 -32.57 -12.34 20.81
C LEU A 22 -32.59 -10.93 21.42
N TYR A 23 -31.93 -9.94 20.82
CA TYR A 23 -32.36 -8.57 21.04
C TYR A 23 -33.20 -8.13 19.84
N ALA A 24 -34.51 -8.19 19.97
CA ALA A 24 -35.43 -7.53 19.06
C ALA A 24 -35.18 -6.01 19.16
N GLN A 25 -34.35 -5.46 18.29
CA GLN A 25 -34.21 -4.02 18.15
C GLN A 25 -35.57 -3.49 17.66
N GLN A 26 -36.20 -2.63 18.45
CA GLN A 26 -37.38 -1.91 17.98
C GLN A 26 -36.95 -0.90 16.90
N ALA A 27 -37.23 -1.23 15.64
CA ALA A 27 -36.91 -0.39 14.52
C ALA A 27 -38.04 0.61 14.27
N ILE A 28 -37.69 1.84 13.95
CA ILE A 28 -38.60 2.83 13.34
C ILE A 28 -38.70 2.48 11.87
N THR A 29 -39.90 2.17 11.40
CA THR A 29 -40.16 1.77 10.02
C THR A 29 -41.15 2.73 9.35
N GLY A 30 -41.18 2.73 8.01
CA GLY A 30 -42.21 3.49 7.35
C GLY A 30 -42.13 3.40 5.83
N VAL A 31 -43.08 4.09 5.18
CA VAL A 31 -43.13 4.22 3.72
C VAL A 31 -43.18 5.69 3.36
N ILE A 32 -42.43 6.06 2.32
CA ILE A 32 -42.40 7.43 1.81
C ILE A 32 -42.96 7.45 0.40
N THR A 33 -43.93 8.33 0.18
CA THR A 33 -44.66 8.49 -1.07
C THR A 33 -44.62 9.95 -1.53
N ASP A 34 -44.73 10.19 -2.82
CA ASP A 34 -44.93 11.48 -3.42
C ASP A 34 -46.33 12.02 -3.09
N SER A 35 -46.42 13.29 -2.68
CA SER A 35 -47.70 13.88 -2.21
C SER A 35 -48.72 14.07 -3.31
N GLU A 36 -48.31 14.24 -4.59
CA GLU A 36 -49.21 14.44 -5.74
C GLU A 36 -49.56 13.14 -6.43
N THR A 37 -48.58 12.25 -6.64
CA THR A 37 -48.77 11.01 -7.41
C THR A 37 -49.12 9.82 -6.52
N ASN A 38 -48.94 9.89 -5.18
CA ASN A 38 -49.03 8.82 -4.20
C ASN A 38 -48.15 7.59 -4.52
N LEU A 39 -47.18 7.69 -5.44
CA LEU A 39 -46.24 6.64 -5.76
C LEU A 39 -45.11 6.58 -4.72
N PRO A 40 -44.57 5.38 -4.41
CA PRO A 40 -43.45 5.24 -3.52
C PRO A 40 -42.19 5.89 -4.11
N ILE A 41 -41.38 6.52 -3.24
CA ILE A 41 -40.14 7.19 -3.65
C ILE A 41 -38.97 6.38 -3.11
N GLU A 42 -38.11 5.90 -4.02
CA GLU A 42 -36.85 5.23 -3.66
C GLU A 42 -35.70 6.23 -3.42
N ILE A 43 -34.65 5.77 -2.71
CA ILE A 43 -33.42 6.54 -2.47
C ILE A 43 -33.65 7.83 -1.66
N VAL A 44 -34.76 7.97 -0.96
CA VAL A 44 -34.98 9.06 -0.01
C VAL A 44 -34.09 8.88 1.20
N THR A 45 -33.30 9.89 1.55
CA THR A 45 -32.47 9.86 2.75
C THR A 45 -33.33 10.12 3.98
N VAL A 46 -33.37 9.14 4.88
CA VAL A 46 -34.07 9.21 6.16
C VAL A 46 -33.05 9.23 7.28
N THR A 47 -32.94 10.35 7.97
CA THR A 47 -31.94 10.57 9.02
C THR A 47 -32.60 10.67 10.37
N LEU A 48 -32.11 9.91 11.37
CA LEU A 48 -32.58 9.96 12.76
C LEU A 48 -31.60 10.76 13.60
N THR A 49 -32.15 11.73 14.34
CA THR A 49 -31.40 12.63 15.25
C THR A 49 -32.05 12.66 16.63
N GLN A 50 -31.32 13.13 17.66
CA GLN A 50 -31.74 13.20 19.04
C GLN A 50 -31.53 14.58 19.67
N GLY A 51 -32.54 15.05 20.42
CA GLY A 51 -32.50 16.23 21.29
C GLY A 51 -32.44 17.56 20.52
N ALA A 52 -32.52 18.69 21.26
CA ALA A 52 -32.66 20.04 20.72
C ALA A 52 -31.51 20.51 19.80
N ARG A 53 -30.37 19.78 19.75
CA ARG A 53 -29.22 20.06 18.85
C ARG A 53 -29.13 19.09 17.69
N ASP A 54 -30.18 18.33 17.38
CA ASP A 54 -30.25 17.37 16.26
C ASP A 54 -29.01 16.44 16.21
N ARG A 55 -28.61 15.85 17.36
CA ARG A 55 -27.48 14.92 17.40
C ARG A 55 -27.80 13.70 16.54
N PHE A 56 -26.97 13.45 15.53
CA PHE A 56 -27.12 12.34 14.61
C PHE A 56 -27.05 10.97 15.31
N ILE A 57 -27.97 10.07 14.95
CA ILE A 57 -28.04 8.71 15.46
C ILE A 57 -27.77 7.70 14.34
N SER A 58 -28.61 7.73 13.29
CA SER A 58 -28.50 6.79 12.15
C SER A 58 -29.20 7.35 10.91
N TYR A 59 -28.96 6.78 9.76
CA TYR A 59 -29.69 7.06 8.53
C TYR A 59 -29.93 5.79 7.73
N THR A 60 -30.90 5.84 6.82
CA THR A 60 -31.18 4.80 5.84
C THR A 60 -31.66 5.44 4.54
N LEU A 61 -31.75 4.65 3.49
CA LEU A 61 -32.38 5.03 2.22
C LEU A 61 -33.63 4.19 2.01
N THR A 62 -34.66 4.77 1.38
CA THR A 62 -35.82 4.00 0.97
C THR A 62 -35.50 3.04 -0.19
N ASN A 63 -36.13 1.88 -0.18
CA ASN A 63 -36.10 0.90 -1.27
C ASN A 63 -37.07 1.28 -2.40
N GLU A 64 -37.13 0.46 -3.47
CA GLU A 64 -38.04 0.63 -4.62
C GLU A 64 -39.53 0.76 -4.23
N ALA A 65 -39.95 0.18 -3.10
CA ALA A 65 -41.31 0.29 -2.54
C ALA A 65 -41.49 1.50 -1.59
N GLY A 66 -40.48 2.42 -1.55
CA GLY A 66 -40.46 3.59 -0.67
C GLY A 66 -40.30 3.25 0.82
N GLN A 67 -39.96 2.01 1.18
CA GLN A 67 -39.89 1.55 2.55
C GLN A 67 -38.52 1.85 3.16
N PHE A 68 -38.49 2.21 4.45
CA PHE A 68 -37.28 2.38 5.24
C PHE A 68 -37.38 1.67 6.61
N SER A 69 -36.21 1.36 7.16
CA SER A 69 -36.09 0.82 8.52
C SER A 69 -34.85 1.39 9.19
N LEU A 70 -35.01 1.96 10.39
CA LEU A 70 -33.97 2.53 11.23
C LEU A 70 -33.98 1.87 12.59
N SER A 71 -32.90 1.24 13.01
CA SER A 71 -32.71 0.69 14.33
C SER A 71 -31.89 1.64 15.20
N THR A 72 -32.32 1.81 16.45
CA THR A 72 -31.58 2.57 17.47
C THR A 72 -31.66 1.86 18.82
N ASN A 73 -30.53 1.86 19.53
CA ASN A 73 -30.44 1.31 20.89
C ASN A 73 -30.65 2.39 21.98
N GLN A 74 -30.93 3.63 21.58
CA GLN A 74 -31.09 4.74 22.53
C GLN A 74 -32.60 4.93 22.87
N GLN A 75 -32.98 4.64 24.08
CA GLN A 75 -34.28 5.07 24.63
C GLN A 75 -34.23 6.57 24.93
N SER A 76 -35.01 7.37 24.23
CA SER A 76 -35.08 8.81 24.44
C SER A 76 -36.43 9.33 23.97
N ASP A 77 -37.01 10.21 24.78
CA ASP A 77 -38.30 10.86 24.51
C ASP A 77 -38.26 11.95 23.41
N SER A 78 -37.10 12.24 22.84
CA SER A 78 -36.92 13.27 21.81
C SER A 78 -36.12 12.76 20.60
N LEU A 79 -36.73 11.90 19.79
CA LEU A 79 -36.16 11.47 18.51
C LEU A 79 -36.80 12.27 17.37
N HIS A 80 -35.97 12.77 16.45
CA HIS A 80 -36.40 13.52 15.27
C HIS A 80 -35.97 12.79 14.00
N LEU A 81 -36.91 12.61 13.10
CA LEU A 81 -36.68 12.06 11.77
C LEU A 81 -36.60 13.20 10.75
N THR A 82 -35.55 13.26 9.99
CA THR A 82 -35.41 14.18 8.84
C THR A 82 -35.38 13.36 7.55
N VAL A 83 -36.32 13.67 6.66
CA VAL A 83 -36.49 12.98 5.36
C VAL A 83 -36.18 13.96 4.25
N SER A 84 -35.23 13.63 3.38
CA SER A 84 -34.77 14.52 2.32
C SER A 84 -34.46 13.79 1.03
N LEU A 85 -34.83 14.41 -0.08
CA LEU A 85 -34.50 14.00 -1.45
C LEU A 85 -34.34 15.25 -2.30
N LEU A 86 -33.39 15.24 -3.24
CA LEU A 86 -33.23 16.35 -4.17
C LEU A 86 -34.49 16.47 -5.06
N GLY A 87 -35.06 17.68 -5.13
CA GLY A 87 -36.33 17.92 -5.83
C GLY A 87 -37.56 17.83 -4.93
N TYR A 88 -37.40 17.56 -3.64
CA TYR A 88 -38.47 17.49 -2.67
C TYR A 88 -38.17 18.38 -1.45
N LYS A 89 -39.23 18.87 -0.82
CA LYS A 89 -39.17 19.62 0.42
C LYS A 89 -38.77 18.70 1.57
N THR A 90 -37.75 19.11 2.32
CA THR A 90 -37.32 18.34 3.49
C THR A 90 -38.42 18.27 4.54
N LEU A 91 -38.76 17.05 4.97
CA LEU A 91 -39.77 16.78 6.01
C LEU A 91 -39.05 16.47 7.32
N LYS A 92 -39.51 17.09 8.44
CA LYS A 92 -39.09 16.75 9.80
C LYS A 92 -40.28 16.24 10.59
N ALA A 93 -40.11 15.12 11.32
CA ALA A 93 -41.14 14.54 12.16
C ALA A 93 -40.52 14.10 13.50
N ASN A 94 -41.29 14.23 14.57
CA ASN A 94 -40.94 13.64 15.86
C ASN A 94 -41.37 12.20 15.84
N VAL A 95 -40.57 11.26 16.32
CA VAL A 95 -40.83 9.83 16.24
C VAL A 95 -40.48 9.13 17.54
N GLN A 96 -41.16 8.03 17.81
CA GLN A 96 -40.86 7.16 18.93
C GLN A 96 -40.27 5.83 18.44
N GLN A 97 -39.53 5.17 19.31
CA GLN A 97 -38.95 3.87 18.99
C GLN A 97 -40.04 2.83 18.72
N GLY A 98 -39.93 2.08 17.65
CA GLY A 98 -40.93 1.07 17.25
C GLY A 98 -42.11 1.64 16.44
N GLU A 99 -42.11 2.94 16.09
CA GLU A 99 -43.19 3.56 15.33
C GLU A 99 -43.12 3.22 13.82
N SER A 100 -44.29 3.05 13.23
CA SER A 100 -44.41 2.85 11.77
C SER A 100 -45.08 4.07 11.14
N LEU A 101 -44.45 4.67 10.18
CA LEU A 101 -44.79 5.98 9.62
C LEU A 101 -45.16 5.91 8.13
N ASN A 102 -46.17 6.66 7.73
CA ASN A 102 -46.49 6.95 6.33
C ASN A 102 -46.24 8.43 6.08
N LEU A 103 -45.14 8.71 5.35
CA LEU A 103 -44.70 10.07 5.10
C LEU A 103 -44.89 10.43 3.63
N ARG A 104 -45.31 11.68 3.37
CA ARG A 104 -45.54 12.20 2.03
C ARG A 104 -44.59 13.36 1.78
N LEU A 105 -43.83 13.34 0.67
CA LEU A 105 -42.95 14.40 0.30
C LEU A 105 -43.58 15.27 -0.79
N GLU A 106 -43.53 16.59 -0.61
CA GLU A 106 -43.98 17.59 -1.55
C GLU A 106 -42.81 17.90 -2.51
N GLN A 107 -43.05 17.95 -3.83
CA GLN A 107 -42.05 18.38 -4.79
C GLN A 107 -41.74 19.86 -4.61
N GLN A 108 -40.49 20.23 -4.68
CA GLN A 108 -40.03 21.61 -4.59
C GLN A 108 -38.87 21.85 -5.53
N GLU A 109 -38.98 22.87 -6.38
CA GLU A 109 -37.83 23.34 -7.15
C GLU A 109 -36.80 23.97 -6.23
N PHE A 110 -35.61 23.39 -6.17
CA PHE A 110 -34.50 23.90 -5.37
C PHE A 110 -33.52 24.73 -6.21
N ASN A 111 -33.42 26.01 -5.91
CA ASN A 111 -32.21 26.76 -6.15
C ASN A 111 -31.17 26.34 -5.09
N LEU A 112 -30.26 25.46 -5.50
CA LEU A 112 -29.23 24.91 -4.63
C LEU A 112 -28.27 25.98 -4.06
N LYS A 113 -28.59 26.52 -2.91
CA LYS A 113 -27.54 26.95 -1.98
C LYS A 113 -27.18 25.68 -1.18
N GLU A 114 -25.98 25.17 -1.39
CA GLU A 114 -25.41 24.05 -0.66
C GLU A 114 -25.41 24.36 0.85
N VAL A 115 -26.44 23.92 1.57
CA VAL A 115 -26.43 23.89 3.03
C VAL A 115 -25.87 22.55 3.46
N GLU A 116 -24.55 22.51 3.63
CA GLU A 116 -23.86 21.35 4.17
C GLU A 116 -24.17 21.26 5.69
N VAL A 117 -25.13 20.42 6.06
CA VAL A 117 -25.30 20.05 7.46
C VAL A 117 -24.12 19.17 7.86
N ARG A 118 -23.17 19.70 8.62
CA ARG A 118 -22.02 18.94 9.16
C ARG A 118 -22.44 18.19 10.42
N PRO A 119 -22.87 16.91 10.37
CA PRO A 119 -23.41 16.22 11.53
C PRO A 119 -22.36 15.68 12.50
N GLY A 120 -21.10 16.05 12.37
CA GLY A 120 -20.00 15.60 13.24
C GLY A 120 -18.65 15.74 12.56
N ARG A 121 -17.59 15.30 13.22
CA ARG A 121 -16.23 15.32 12.66
C ARG A 121 -16.00 14.29 11.56
N VAL A 122 -16.83 13.25 11.52
CA VAL A 122 -16.87 12.21 10.49
C VAL A 122 -18.31 11.95 10.10
N TRP A 123 -18.61 12.00 8.81
CA TRP A 123 -19.94 11.70 8.29
C TRP A 123 -19.84 10.98 6.94
N GLY A 124 -20.81 10.14 6.64
CA GLY A 124 -20.88 9.38 5.41
C GLY A 124 -22.10 9.73 4.57
N GLN A 125 -21.95 9.69 3.26
CA GLN A 125 -23.06 9.77 2.31
C GLN A 125 -22.78 8.79 1.17
N ARG A 126 -23.60 7.75 1.05
CA ARG A 126 -23.39 6.64 0.09
C ARG A 126 -21.98 6.05 0.25
N ASP A 127 -21.21 5.96 -0.83
CA ASP A 127 -19.83 5.44 -0.88
C ASP A 127 -18.76 6.50 -0.51
N THR A 128 -19.17 7.63 0.08
CA THR A 128 -18.24 8.72 0.46
C THR A 128 -18.25 8.92 1.96
N ILE A 129 -17.07 8.84 2.58
CA ILE A 129 -16.85 9.19 3.99
C ILE A 129 -16.07 10.50 4.02
N ASN A 130 -16.59 11.48 4.75
CA ASN A 130 -16.00 12.80 4.90
C ASN A 130 -15.41 12.94 6.31
N TYR A 131 -14.23 13.54 6.40
CA TYR A 131 -13.58 13.91 7.65
C TYR A 131 -13.36 15.43 7.65
N ASP A 132 -13.87 16.11 8.68
CA ASP A 132 -13.59 17.53 8.93
C ASP A 132 -12.16 17.66 9.46
N VAL A 133 -11.26 18.23 8.66
CA VAL A 133 -9.83 18.32 9.01
C VAL A 133 -9.61 19.17 10.26
N ALA A 134 -10.41 20.22 10.46
CA ALA A 134 -10.28 21.11 11.63
C ALA A 134 -10.48 20.35 12.96
N SER A 135 -11.33 19.32 12.96
CA SER A 135 -11.59 18.49 14.15
C SER A 135 -10.47 17.53 14.52
N PHE A 136 -9.51 17.29 13.61
CA PHE A 136 -8.36 16.41 13.83
C PHE A 136 -7.04 17.15 13.91
N LEU A 137 -7.04 18.44 13.50
CA LEU A 137 -5.85 19.26 13.42
C LEU A 137 -5.33 19.61 14.82
N THR A 138 -4.03 19.46 15.03
CA THR A 138 -3.33 19.89 16.25
C THR A 138 -2.23 20.90 15.90
N ALA A 139 -1.69 21.59 16.90
CA ALA A 139 -0.68 22.63 16.72
C ALA A 139 0.64 22.11 16.09
N LYS A 140 0.95 20.83 16.26
CA LYS A 140 2.15 20.23 15.70
C LYS A 140 2.03 19.90 14.21
N ASP A 141 0.81 19.71 13.67
CA ASP A 141 0.59 19.26 12.31
C ASP A 141 1.07 20.30 11.29
N GLN A 142 1.84 19.84 10.33
CA GLN A 142 2.36 20.65 9.25
C GLN A 142 1.79 20.25 7.90
N SER A 143 1.77 18.95 7.65
CA SER A 143 1.31 18.35 6.40
C SER A 143 -0.02 17.63 6.56
N ILE A 144 -0.69 17.39 5.43
CA ILE A 144 -1.92 16.59 5.48
C ILE A 144 -1.63 15.15 5.92
N LYS A 145 -0.41 14.61 5.72
CA LYS A 145 0.03 13.31 6.23
C LYS A 145 -0.17 13.19 7.74
N ASP A 146 0.18 14.25 8.50
CA ASP A 146 0.05 14.27 9.96
C ASP A 146 -1.40 14.13 10.41
N VAL A 147 -2.33 14.73 9.66
CA VAL A 147 -3.77 14.62 9.92
C VAL A 147 -4.31 13.25 9.51
N LEU A 148 -3.93 12.73 8.33
CA LEU A 148 -4.39 11.44 7.83
C LEU A 148 -4.08 10.29 8.79
N GLN A 149 -2.95 10.34 9.49
CA GLN A 149 -2.59 9.34 10.52
C GLN A 149 -3.58 9.29 11.70
N LYS A 150 -4.30 10.40 11.95
CA LYS A 150 -5.27 10.53 13.05
C LYS A 150 -6.68 10.14 12.64
N LEU A 151 -6.96 10.04 11.33
CA LEU A 151 -8.30 9.71 10.86
C LEU A 151 -8.68 8.25 11.21
N PRO A 152 -9.88 8.01 11.76
CA PRO A 152 -10.37 6.67 12.03
C PRO A 152 -10.46 5.83 10.74
N GLY A 153 -10.05 4.56 10.79
CA GLY A 153 -10.04 3.66 9.65
C GLY A 153 -8.91 3.90 8.65
N VAL A 154 -8.19 5.02 8.73
CA VAL A 154 -7.05 5.34 7.87
C VAL A 154 -5.76 4.93 8.56
N ASN A 155 -4.89 4.30 7.79
CA ASN A 155 -3.51 3.98 8.18
C ASN A 155 -2.55 4.61 7.18
N VAL A 156 -1.52 5.27 7.67
CA VAL A 156 -0.44 5.83 6.85
C VAL A 156 0.86 5.20 7.33
N ASP A 157 1.51 4.50 6.43
CA ASP A 157 2.84 3.93 6.71
C ASP A 157 3.86 5.06 6.88
N GLU A 158 4.56 5.07 7.98
CA GLU A 158 5.50 6.14 8.34
C GLU A 158 6.68 6.21 7.37
N LEU A 159 7.17 5.06 6.90
CA LEU A 159 8.36 4.96 6.04
C LEU A 159 8.03 5.35 4.60
N THR A 160 7.04 4.70 4.01
CA THR A 160 6.71 4.84 2.59
C THR A 160 5.73 5.96 2.29
N GLY A 161 4.96 6.42 3.29
CA GLY A 161 3.83 7.33 3.12
C GLY A 161 2.60 6.69 2.44
N ARG A 162 2.59 5.35 2.31
CA ARG A 162 1.46 4.60 1.75
C ARG A 162 0.23 4.78 2.62
N ILE A 163 -0.88 5.10 1.99
CA ILE A 163 -2.17 5.30 2.65
C ILE A 163 -3.04 4.09 2.37
N ALA A 164 -3.59 3.50 3.42
CA ALA A 164 -4.58 2.44 3.35
C ALA A 164 -5.83 2.81 4.16
N TYR A 165 -6.97 2.41 3.68
CA TYR A 165 -8.24 2.49 4.40
C TYR A 165 -8.78 1.08 4.64
N GLN A 166 -9.03 0.71 5.90
CA GLN A 166 -9.47 -0.63 6.30
C GLN A 166 -8.60 -1.76 5.68
N GLY A 167 -7.28 -1.54 5.64
CA GLY A 167 -6.35 -2.52 5.08
C GLY A 167 -6.25 -2.53 3.54
N LYS A 168 -7.04 -1.74 2.82
CA LYS A 168 -6.97 -1.58 1.36
C LYS A 168 -6.15 -0.34 1.01
N ASP A 169 -5.13 -0.51 0.19
CA ASP A 169 -4.36 0.62 -0.34
C ASP A 169 -5.25 1.51 -1.20
N ILE A 170 -5.05 2.83 -1.12
CA ILE A 170 -5.78 3.75 -2.01
C ILE A 170 -5.31 3.59 -3.45
N SER A 171 -6.27 3.56 -4.38
CA SER A 171 -5.99 3.48 -5.81
C SER A 171 -5.65 4.84 -6.43
N ASN A 172 -6.22 5.91 -5.91
CA ASN A 172 -6.06 7.27 -6.42
C ASN A 172 -5.99 8.28 -5.27
N PHE A 173 -5.21 9.32 -5.48
CA PHE A 173 -5.10 10.48 -4.58
C PHE A 173 -5.44 11.75 -5.34
N TYR A 174 -6.59 12.31 -5.05
CA TYR A 174 -7.10 13.52 -5.69
C TYR A 174 -6.91 14.75 -4.80
N VAL A 175 -6.69 15.90 -5.43
CA VAL A 175 -6.88 17.21 -4.82
C VAL A 175 -7.85 17.99 -5.67
N GLU A 176 -8.94 18.47 -5.09
CA GLU A 176 -10.06 19.11 -5.80
C GLU A 176 -10.60 18.28 -6.99
N GLY A 177 -10.58 16.94 -6.82
CA GLY A 177 -11.08 16.01 -7.84
C GLY A 177 -10.12 15.70 -8.99
N MET A 178 -8.89 16.22 -8.97
CA MET A 178 -7.87 15.98 -9.99
C MET A 178 -6.66 15.23 -9.41
N GLU A 179 -6.05 14.34 -10.18
CA GLU A 179 -4.91 13.51 -9.78
C GLU A 179 -3.60 14.05 -10.36
N LEU A 180 -2.96 15.00 -9.66
CA LEU A 180 -1.71 15.62 -10.10
C LEU A 180 -0.52 14.65 -10.10
N MET A 181 -0.40 13.82 -9.06
CA MET A 181 0.83 13.08 -8.76
C MET A 181 0.91 11.69 -9.38
N GLY A 182 -0.19 11.12 -9.84
CA GLY A 182 -0.25 9.81 -10.50
C GLY A 182 0.37 8.72 -9.67
N GLY A 183 0.04 8.41 -8.53
CA GLY A 183 0.61 7.36 -7.69
C GLY A 183 1.80 7.78 -6.83
N ARG A 184 2.48 8.89 -7.16
CA ARG A 184 3.55 9.47 -6.33
C ARG A 184 3.00 10.45 -5.31
N TYR A 185 1.83 10.19 -4.78
CA TYR A 185 1.09 11.11 -3.92
C TYR A 185 1.81 11.42 -2.60
N ASN A 186 2.81 10.63 -2.19
CA ASN A 186 3.55 10.89 -0.96
C ASN A 186 4.26 12.25 -0.96
N GLN A 187 4.73 12.72 -2.13
CA GLN A 187 5.28 14.08 -2.25
C GLN A 187 4.26 15.14 -1.85
N LEU A 188 3.02 15.01 -2.35
CA LEU A 188 1.96 15.98 -2.04
C LEU A 188 1.46 15.80 -0.61
N ASN A 189 1.25 14.56 -0.17
CA ASN A 189 0.83 14.21 1.17
C ASN A 189 1.76 14.78 2.26
N SER A 190 3.08 14.68 2.05
CA SER A 190 4.09 15.16 3.00
C SER A 190 4.34 16.67 2.94
N ASN A 191 3.87 17.38 1.90
CA ASN A 191 4.20 18.80 1.69
C ASN A 191 2.98 19.73 1.59
N LEU A 192 1.78 19.20 1.36
CA LEU A 192 0.55 19.99 1.38
C LEU A 192 0.23 20.40 2.82
N GLN A 193 0.12 21.70 3.07
CA GLN A 193 -0.09 22.24 4.40
C GLN A 193 -1.44 21.79 4.97
N ALA A 194 -1.46 21.16 6.16
CA ALA A 194 -2.67 20.64 6.81
C ALA A 194 -3.76 21.73 6.98
N ARG A 195 -3.37 22.94 7.32
CA ARG A 195 -4.27 24.09 7.52
C ARG A 195 -5.00 24.57 6.25
N SER A 196 -4.46 24.24 5.05
CA SER A 196 -5.08 24.60 3.77
C SER A 196 -6.24 23.67 3.41
N VAL A 197 -6.37 22.53 4.13
CA VAL A 197 -7.37 21.52 3.85
C VAL A 197 -8.62 21.77 4.68
N ASP A 198 -9.77 21.71 4.02
CA ASP A 198 -11.09 21.81 4.62
C ASP A 198 -11.55 20.42 5.08
N LYS A 199 -11.63 19.47 4.14
CA LYS A 199 -12.06 18.10 4.40
C LYS A 199 -11.30 17.05 3.59
N VAL A 200 -11.24 15.85 4.12
CA VAL A 200 -10.78 14.64 3.43
C VAL A 200 -11.98 13.79 3.09
N GLN A 201 -12.09 13.34 1.85
CA GLN A 201 -13.13 12.45 1.37
C GLN A 201 -12.51 11.10 1.03
N LEU A 202 -13.01 10.02 1.62
CA LEU A 202 -12.74 8.64 1.21
C LEU A 202 -13.88 8.18 0.31
N LEU A 203 -13.52 7.76 -0.89
CA LEU A 203 -14.43 7.27 -1.92
C LEU A 203 -14.31 5.75 -1.97
N GLU A 204 -15.26 5.04 -1.38
CA GLU A 204 -15.34 3.58 -1.44
C GLU A 204 -15.93 3.16 -2.79
N ASN A 205 -15.63 1.95 -3.23
CA ASN A 205 -16.11 1.40 -4.51
C ASN A 205 -15.81 2.31 -5.72
N HIS A 206 -14.71 3.06 -5.64
CA HIS A 206 -14.39 4.12 -6.60
C HIS A 206 -14.14 3.57 -8.01
N GLN A 207 -14.93 4.04 -8.99
CA GLN A 207 -14.73 3.77 -10.41
C GLN A 207 -14.32 5.06 -11.11
N PRO A 208 -13.01 5.24 -11.45
CA PRO A 208 -12.53 6.48 -12.06
C PRO A 208 -13.01 6.70 -13.50
N ILE A 209 -13.36 5.63 -14.22
CA ILE A 209 -13.79 5.70 -15.63
C ILE A 209 -15.30 5.89 -15.68
N ARG A 210 -15.77 7.07 -16.11
CA ARG A 210 -17.20 7.41 -16.18
C ARG A 210 -18.00 6.41 -17.02
N LEU A 211 -17.47 6.02 -18.17
CA LEU A 211 -18.08 5.04 -19.06
C LEU A 211 -18.37 3.68 -18.38
N LEU A 212 -17.63 3.33 -17.33
CA LEU A 212 -17.77 2.09 -16.57
C LEU A 212 -18.54 2.25 -15.25
N GLN A 213 -18.85 3.47 -14.83
CA GLN A 213 -19.71 3.70 -13.68
C GLN A 213 -21.04 2.98 -13.92
N ASP A 214 -21.58 2.35 -12.88
CA ASP A 214 -22.81 1.53 -12.91
C ASP A 214 -22.76 0.25 -13.77
N LYS A 215 -21.70 0.03 -14.56
CA LYS A 215 -21.52 -1.19 -15.37
C LYS A 215 -20.57 -2.20 -14.77
N VAL A 216 -19.45 -1.74 -14.24
CA VAL A 216 -18.41 -2.58 -13.62
C VAL A 216 -18.23 -2.14 -12.18
N ALA A 217 -18.51 -3.05 -11.26
CA ALA A 217 -18.27 -2.80 -9.85
C ALA A 217 -16.77 -2.68 -9.58
N SER A 218 -16.42 -1.74 -8.73
CA SER A 218 -15.06 -1.52 -8.23
C SER A 218 -15.03 -1.78 -6.73
N GLU A 219 -13.89 -2.27 -6.25
CA GLU A 219 -13.60 -2.38 -4.81
C GLU A 219 -12.49 -1.40 -4.39
N ASN A 220 -12.09 -0.54 -5.31
CA ASN A 220 -11.04 0.44 -5.08
C ASN A 220 -11.50 1.51 -4.08
N VAL A 221 -10.55 2.00 -3.32
CA VAL A 221 -10.74 3.14 -2.44
C VAL A 221 -9.90 4.29 -2.98
N ALA A 222 -10.49 5.47 -3.10
CA ALA A 222 -9.75 6.68 -3.46
C ALA A 222 -9.86 7.74 -2.36
N LEU A 223 -8.88 8.63 -2.31
CA LEU A 223 -8.84 9.73 -1.37
C LEU A 223 -8.88 11.05 -2.12
N ASN A 224 -9.77 11.97 -1.72
CA ASN A 224 -9.88 13.31 -2.30
C ASN A 224 -9.72 14.38 -1.21
N ILE A 225 -8.76 15.26 -1.41
CA ILE A 225 -8.50 16.39 -0.54
C ILE A 225 -9.28 17.60 -1.06
N LYS A 226 -10.07 18.22 -0.19
CA LYS A 226 -10.76 19.49 -0.46
C LYS A 226 -10.06 20.61 0.26
N LEU A 227 -9.69 21.67 -0.49
CA LEU A 227 -9.03 22.84 0.06
C LEU A 227 -10.05 23.87 0.53
N LYS A 228 -9.67 24.64 1.54
CA LYS A 228 -10.41 25.83 1.91
C LYS A 228 -10.38 26.87 0.78
N PRO A 229 -11.47 27.64 0.58
CA PRO A 229 -11.58 28.59 -0.55
C PRO A 229 -10.40 29.56 -0.66
N GLU A 230 -9.87 30.03 0.47
CA GLU A 230 -8.79 31.02 0.50
C GLU A 230 -7.42 30.47 0.03
N PHE A 231 -7.26 29.14 -0.07
CA PHE A 231 -6.03 28.50 -0.54
C PHE A 231 -6.11 28.02 -2.00
N ARG A 232 -7.28 28.12 -2.63
CA ARG A 232 -7.42 27.84 -4.05
C ARG A 232 -6.83 28.96 -4.87
N ASP A 233 -6.28 28.62 -6.04
CA ASP A 233 -5.65 29.54 -7.00
C ASP A 233 -4.42 30.30 -6.49
N ARG A 234 -3.94 29.98 -5.28
CA ARG A 234 -2.74 30.60 -4.69
C ARG A 234 -1.57 29.63 -4.65
N TRP A 235 -0.38 30.21 -4.73
CA TRP A 235 0.83 29.47 -4.43
C TRP A 235 0.93 29.21 -2.92
N MET A 236 1.19 27.97 -2.57
CA MET A 236 1.50 27.50 -1.23
C MET A 236 2.86 26.84 -1.28
N GLY A 237 3.63 26.96 -0.25
CA GLY A 237 4.91 26.27 -0.24
C GLY A 237 5.74 26.56 0.97
N ASN A 238 6.99 26.09 0.90
CA ASN A 238 7.96 26.25 1.96
C ASN A 238 9.36 26.33 1.37
N ILE A 239 10.19 27.21 1.91
CA ILE A 239 11.64 27.29 1.64
C ILE A 239 12.33 27.03 2.96
N GLY A 240 13.01 25.90 3.09
CA GLY A 240 13.67 25.47 4.32
C GLY A 240 15.11 25.08 4.09
N LEU A 241 16.00 25.55 4.97
CA LEU A 241 17.40 25.20 4.98
C LEU A 241 17.82 24.81 6.41
N GLY A 242 18.71 23.85 6.54
CA GLY A 242 19.24 23.42 7.82
C GLY A 242 20.73 23.09 7.74
N THR A 243 21.40 23.21 8.87
CA THR A 243 22.81 22.86 9.05
C THR A 243 23.06 22.24 10.42
N GLY A 244 24.11 21.45 10.53
CA GLY A 244 24.56 20.82 11.78
C GLY A 244 26.07 20.67 11.81
N LEU A 245 26.58 20.38 12.98
CA LEU A 245 28.03 20.23 13.25
C LEU A 245 28.32 18.85 13.83
N GLU A 246 29.49 18.33 13.49
CA GLU A 246 30.06 17.07 13.99
C GLU A 246 29.18 15.81 13.82
N PRO A 247 28.98 15.33 12.59
CA PRO A 247 29.60 15.73 11.32
C PRO A 247 28.94 17.00 10.73
N VAL A 248 29.55 17.60 9.71
CA VAL A 248 28.90 18.71 8.98
C VAL A 248 27.65 18.18 8.29
N LEU A 249 26.50 18.63 8.75
CA LEU A 249 25.20 18.26 8.23
C LEU A 249 24.57 19.42 7.47
N TRP A 250 23.76 19.06 6.45
CA TRP A 250 22.97 20.03 5.72
C TRP A 250 21.64 19.45 5.28
N SER A 251 20.63 20.29 5.18
CA SER A 251 19.31 19.91 4.64
C SER A 251 18.70 21.08 3.90
N ALA A 252 17.96 20.76 2.83
CA ALA A 252 17.12 21.70 2.07
C ALA A 252 15.77 21.05 1.79
N ASN A 253 14.68 21.76 2.06
CA ASN A 253 13.32 21.31 1.81
C ASN A 253 12.52 22.46 1.22
N ASN A 254 12.45 22.51 -0.11
CA ASN A 254 11.82 23.58 -0.85
C ASN A 254 10.66 23.01 -1.68
N ASN A 255 9.50 23.59 -1.58
CA ASN A 255 8.35 23.19 -2.37
C ASN A 255 7.48 24.40 -2.73
N ALA A 256 6.79 24.29 -3.88
CA ALA A 256 5.80 25.24 -4.34
C ALA A 256 4.64 24.48 -4.97
N ILE A 257 3.44 24.69 -4.46
CA ILE A 257 2.22 23.98 -4.86
C ILE A 257 1.17 25.00 -5.22
N GLN A 258 0.50 24.84 -6.36
CA GLN A 258 -0.65 25.63 -6.77
C GLN A 258 -1.75 24.70 -7.24
N ILE A 259 -2.94 24.86 -6.69
CA ILE A 259 -4.13 24.09 -7.02
C ILE A 259 -5.20 25.05 -7.50
N SER A 260 -5.47 25.02 -8.80
CA SER A 260 -6.47 25.84 -9.46
C SER A 260 -7.52 24.95 -10.11
N ARG A 261 -8.65 25.52 -10.51
CA ARG A 261 -9.76 24.81 -11.13
C ARG A 261 -9.36 24.10 -12.44
N ASN A 262 -8.51 24.74 -13.25
CA ASN A 262 -8.13 24.26 -14.59
C ASN A 262 -6.70 23.76 -14.67
N SER A 263 -5.88 23.95 -13.63
CA SER A 263 -4.49 23.48 -13.61
C SER A 263 -4.00 23.27 -12.19
N GLN A 264 -3.12 22.31 -12.04
CA GLN A 264 -2.40 22.06 -10.79
C GLN A 264 -0.91 21.96 -11.08
N SER A 265 -0.11 22.47 -10.15
CA SER A 265 1.35 22.45 -10.24
C SER A 265 1.95 22.13 -8.89
N ALA A 266 3.01 21.32 -8.87
CA ALA A 266 3.77 21.05 -7.66
C ALA A 266 5.25 20.83 -8.02
N TYR A 267 6.13 21.62 -7.41
CA TYR A 267 7.56 21.59 -7.61
C TYR A 267 8.24 21.33 -6.27
N PHE A 268 9.21 20.40 -6.26
CA PHE A 268 9.92 20.01 -5.05
C PHE A 268 11.41 19.96 -5.33
N TYR A 269 12.19 20.54 -4.44
CA TYR A 269 13.61 20.26 -4.30
C TYR A 269 13.90 19.90 -2.86
N LYS A 270 14.44 18.71 -2.65
CA LYS A 270 14.88 18.24 -1.33
C LYS A 270 16.28 17.69 -1.43
N GLY A 271 17.12 18.07 -0.50
CA GLY A 271 18.45 17.52 -0.39
C GLY A 271 18.89 17.44 1.05
N ASN A 272 19.71 16.45 1.38
CA ASN A 272 20.22 16.29 2.73
C ASN A 272 21.33 15.24 2.80
N ASN A 273 22.12 15.34 3.91
CA ASN A 273 22.98 14.29 4.38
C ASN A 273 22.66 13.88 5.83
N THR A 274 21.42 14.08 6.26
CA THR A 274 20.94 13.88 7.64
C THR A 274 20.25 12.55 7.89
N GLY A 275 20.37 11.58 6.96
CA GLY A 275 19.71 10.28 7.04
C GLY A 275 18.26 10.24 6.55
N ASN A 276 17.69 11.38 6.17
CA ASN A 276 16.32 11.41 5.68
C ASN A 276 16.24 10.88 4.23
N ASN A 277 15.48 9.79 4.01
CA ASN A 277 15.32 9.17 2.70
C ASN A 277 14.23 9.87 1.86
N VAL A 278 14.59 10.99 1.24
CA VAL A 278 13.69 11.73 0.36
C VAL A 278 13.31 10.98 -0.94
N LYS A 279 13.99 9.89 -1.28
CA LYS A 279 13.66 9.04 -2.45
C LYS A 279 12.27 8.39 -2.29
N LEU A 280 11.89 8.03 -1.06
CA LEU A 280 10.60 7.41 -0.77
C LEU A 280 9.41 8.30 -1.14
N GLU A 281 9.59 9.62 -1.18
CA GLU A 281 8.53 10.52 -1.61
C GLU A 281 8.24 10.42 -3.13
N GLN A 282 9.23 10.03 -3.95
CA GLN A 282 9.05 9.83 -5.39
C GLN A 282 8.63 8.41 -5.78
N THR A 283 8.45 7.52 -4.81
CA THR A 283 8.00 6.15 -5.07
C THR A 283 6.53 6.14 -5.53
N GLU A 284 6.26 5.35 -6.57
CA GLU A 284 4.90 5.12 -7.05
C GLU A 284 4.19 4.11 -6.14
N LEU A 285 3.17 4.59 -5.41
CA LEU A 285 2.46 3.83 -4.37
C LEU A 285 1.12 3.23 -4.85
N THR A 286 0.61 3.69 -5.99
CA THR A 286 -0.60 3.11 -6.60
C THR A 286 -0.22 2.17 -7.74
N ASN A 287 -1.05 1.17 -7.99
CA ASN A 287 -0.87 0.23 -9.10
C ASN A 287 -1.81 0.60 -10.26
N PRO A 288 -1.34 1.27 -11.31
CA PRO A 288 -2.13 1.41 -12.51
C PRO A 288 -2.37 0.04 -13.17
N MET A 289 -3.49 -0.09 -13.89
CA MET A 289 -3.95 -1.37 -14.46
C MET A 289 -2.91 -2.09 -15.33
N GLU A 290 -2.13 -1.32 -16.10
CA GLU A 290 -1.07 -1.86 -16.94
C GLU A 290 0.09 -2.48 -16.13
N ARG A 291 0.31 -2.03 -14.91
CA ARG A 291 1.39 -2.54 -14.07
C ARG A 291 1.15 -3.96 -13.60
N ASP A 292 -0.10 -4.32 -13.32
CA ASP A 292 -0.44 -5.69 -12.93
C ASP A 292 -0.20 -6.68 -14.07
N ARG A 293 -0.40 -6.26 -15.33
CA ARG A 293 -0.08 -7.05 -16.52
C ARG A 293 1.41 -7.22 -16.73
N LEU A 294 2.20 -6.18 -16.42
CA LEU A 294 3.67 -6.21 -16.56
C LEU A 294 4.39 -6.94 -15.44
N LYS A 295 3.81 -7.06 -14.25
CA LYS A 295 4.43 -7.76 -13.11
C LYS A 295 4.78 -9.22 -13.42
N GLU A 296 4.02 -9.86 -14.26
CA GLU A 296 4.26 -11.25 -14.67
C GLU A 296 5.42 -11.39 -15.65
N ARG A 297 5.86 -10.27 -16.23
CA ARG A 297 6.91 -10.16 -17.25
C ARG A 297 8.05 -9.24 -16.81
N GLU A 298 8.26 -9.11 -15.50
CA GLU A 298 9.38 -8.32 -14.96
C GLU A 298 10.63 -9.18 -14.86
N SER A 299 11.45 -9.14 -15.92
CA SER A 299 12.82 -9.65 -15.85
C SER A 299 13.66 -8.74 -14.93
N SER A 300 14.39 -9.33 -14.00
CA SER A 300 15.34 -8.63 -13.15
C SER A 300 16.74 -8.60 -13.79
N SER A 301 17.61 -7.71 -13.32
CA SER A 301 19.04 -7.77 -13.64
C SER A 301 19.65 -9.08 -13.13
N PHE A 302 20.58 -9.66 -13.87
CA PHE A 302 21.31 -10.86 -13.45
C PHE A 302 22.18 -10.60 -12.21
N ILE A 303 22.78 -9.43 -12.15
CA ILE A 303 23.58 -9.00 -11.00
C ILE A 303 22.69 -8.08 -10.15
N PRO A 304 22.41 -8.45 -8.87
CA PRO A 304 21.57 -7.65 -8.00
C PRO A 304 22.27 -6.33 -7.63
N GLN A 305 21.46 -5.30 -7.42
CA GLN A 305 21.93 -4.02 -6.91
C GLN A 305 22.35 -4.15 -5.45
N LEU A 306 23.34 -3.36 -5.03
CA LEU A 306 23.65 -3.21 -3.61
C LEU A 306 22.46 -2.62 -2.89
N SER A 307 22.11 -3.22 -1.75
CA SER A 307 21.04 -2.75 -0.88
C SER A 307 21.46 -2.78 0.58
N PHE A 308 21.02 -1.78 1.33
CA PHE A 308 21.30 -1.63 2.74
C PHE A 308 20.00 -1.66 3.51
N SER A 309 19.75 -2.71 4.25
CA SER A 309 18.55 -2.85 5.07
C SER A 309 18.87 -3.48 6.42
N ALA A 310 18.20 -3.01 7.44
CA ALA A 310 18.19 -3.61 8.77
C ALA A 310 16.81 -3.37 9.41
N PRO A 311 16.40 -4.12 10.43
CA PRO A 311 15.13 -3.94 11.12
C PRO A 311 15.15 -2.72 12.07
N LEU A 312 15.68 -1.61 11.60
CA LEU A 312 15.81 -0.32 12.27
C LEU A 312 15.22 0.76 11.35
N LYS A 313 14.86 1.92 11.90
CA LYS A 313 14.48 3.07 11.11
C LYS A 313 15.60 3.45 10.14
N GLU A 314 15.24 3.65 8.89
CA GLU A 314 16.18 3.97 7.81
C GLU A 314 16.97 5.25 8.10
N GLU A 315 16.34 6.26 8.69
CA GLU A 315 16.99 7.52 9.11
C GLU A 315 18.21 7.32 10.00
N ARG A 316 18.27 6.22 10.76
CA ARG A 316 19.42 5.91 11.61
C ARG A 316 20.55 5.16 10.87
N LEU A 317 20.21 4.58 9.71
CA LEU A 317 21.13 3.74 8.92
C LEU A 317 21.79 4.51 7.78
N LEU A 318 21.10 5.53 7.25
CA LEU A 318 21.51 6.22 6.03
C LEU A 318 22.64 7.23 6.30
N PHE A 319 23.85 6.90 5.89
CA PHE A 319 24.94 7.87 5.70
C PHE A 319 24.86 8.33 4.24
N ASN A 320 23.96 9.28 3.97
CA ASN A 320 23.60 9.68 2.62
C ASN A 320 24.12 11.05 2.22
N GLY A 321 24.13 11.30 0.90
CA GLY A 321 24.24 12.62 0.29
C GLY A 321 23.24 12.67 -0.86
N THR A 322 22.02 13.13 -0.59
CA THR A 322 20.89 13.01 -1.51
C THR A 322 20.44 14.37 -2.02
N HIS A 323 20.15 14.43 -3.33
CA HIS A 323 19.45 15.51 -3.99
C HIS A 323 18.27 14.95 -4.77
N SER A 324 17.08 15.49 -4.55
CA SER A 324 15.84 15.08 -5.20
C SER A 324 15.14 16.30 -5.77
N LEU A 325 14.88 16.29 -7.07
CA LEU A 325 14.16 17.32 -7.80
C LEU A 325 12.94 16.71 -8.49
N SER A 326 11.77 17.34 -8.39
CA SER A 326 10.63 16.95 -9.20
C SER A 326 9.75 18.13 -9.59
N GLY A 327 9.17 18.03 -10.80
CA GLY A 327 8.19 18.94 -11.35
C GLY A 327 6.95 18.18 -11.82
N ASN A 328 5.79 18.62 -11.35
CA ASN A 328 4.53 17.95 -11.62
C ASN A 328 3.52 18.99 -12.09
N ARG A 329 2.88 18.73 -13.22
CA ARG A 329 1.89 19.62 -13.78
C ARG A 329 0.71 18.87 -14.39
N LEU A 330 -0.49 19.39 -14.10
CA LEU A 330 -1.74 18.91 -14.67
C LEU A 330 -2.48 20.09 -15.29
N TYR A 331 -2.90 19.94 -16.53
CA TYR A 331 -3.73 20.86 -17.27
C TYR A 331 -5.06 20.20 -17.60
N LYS A 332 -6.15 20.85 -17.27
CA LYS A 332 -7.48 20.54 -17.76
C LYS A 332 -7.68 21.26 -19.10
N LEU A 333 -7.52 20.52 -20.19
CA LEU A 333 -7.63 21.07 -21.55
C LEU A 333 -9.07 21.48 -21.88
N ASN A 334 -10.03 20.72 -21.36
CA ASN A 334 -11.47 21.00 -21.36
C ASN A 334 -12.14 20.22 -20.21
N GLU A 335 -13.46 20.24 -20.09
CA GLU A 335 -14.19 19.60 -18.97
C GLU A 335 -13.98 18.08 -18.84
N THR A 336 -13.55 17.43 -19.92
CA THR A 336 -13.39 15.96 -19.98
C THR A 336 -11.98 15.51 -20.28
N THR A 337 -11.08 16.42 -20.71
CA THR A 337 -9.73 16.08 -21.16
C THR A 337 -8.69 16.74 -20.28
N GLN A 338 -7.76 15.97 -19.81
CA GLN A 338 -6.63 16.45 -18.99
C GLN A 338 -5.30 15.89 -19.50
N LEU A 339 -4.25 16.71 -19.34
CA LEU A 339 -2.86 16.33 -19.60
C LEU A 339 -2.08 16.46 -18.30
N ARG A 340 -1.46 15.38 -17.86
CA ARG A 340 -0.57 15.34 -16.70
C ARG A 340 0.85 15.04 -17.13
N MET A 341 1.79 15.79 -16.57
CA MET A 341 3.24 15.61 -16.80
C MET A 341 3.95 15.59 -15.45
N ASN A 342 4.77 14.57 -15.23
CA ASN A 342 5.57 14.39 -14.03
C ASN A 342 7.01 14.09 -14.44
N VAL A 343 7.94 14.85 -13.88
CA VAL A 343 9.39 14.67 -14.10
C VAL A 343 10.04 14.59 -12.72
N GLY A 344 10.98 13.67 -12.56
CA GLY A 344 11.74 13.54 -11.32
C GLY A 344 13.18 13.13 -11.61
N TYR A 345 14.09 13.63 -10.78
CA TYR A 345 15.49 13.24 -10.77
C TYR A 345 16.00 13.13 -9.34
N ILE A 346 16.75 12.08 -9.07
CA ILE A 346 17.38 11.84 -7.78
C ILE A 346 18.85 11.50 -8.02
N TYR A 347 19.71 12.20 -7.33
CA TYR A 347 21.12 11.84 -7.13
C TYR A 347 21.31 11.45 -5.67
N ASP A 348 21.95 10.31 -5.41
CA ASP A 348 22.15 9.80 -4.06
C ASP A 348 23.49 9.10 -3.94
N ILE A 349 24.21 9.39 -2.87
CA ILE A 349 25.35 8.63 -2.40
C ILE A 349 24.96 8.03 -1.05
N HIS A 350 25.25 6.77 -0.84
CA HIS A 350 24.99 6.06 0.39
C HIS A 350 26.22 5.23 0.79
N GLU A 351 26.67 5.40 2.02
CA GLU A 351 27.82 4.68 2.60
C GLU A 351 27.34 3.85 3.78
N GLN A 352 27.91 2.66 3.96
CA GLN A 352 27.55 1.76 5.04
C GLN A 352 28.69 0.82 5.40
N GLU A 353 28.95 0.70 6.71
CA GLU A 353 29.82 -0.31 7.26
C GLU A 353 29.01 -1.32 8.07
N ARG A 354 29.30 -2.59 7.88
CA ARG A 354 28.65 -3.69 8.61
C ARG A 354 29.57 -4.88 8.73
N GLY A 355 29.34 -5.68 9.78
CA GLY A 355 29.83 -7.05 9.86
C GLY A 355 28.68 -8.03 9.84
N SER A 356 28.93 -9.22 9.36
CA SER A 356 27.92 -10.28 9.33
C SER A 356 28.55 -11.63 9.58
N GLU A 357 27.75 -12.50 10.18
CA GLU A 357 28.01 -13.92 10.32
C GLU A 357 26.83 -14.69 9.70
N THR A 358 27.11 -15.53 8.73
CA THR A 358 26.12 -16.40 8.10
C THR A 358 26.43 -17.84 8.46
N VAL A 359 25.50 -18.51 9.16
CA VAL A 359 25.59 -19.93 9.47
C VAL A 359 24.72 -20.69 8.47
N TYR A 360 25.36 -21.41 7.57
CA TYR A 360 24.71 -22.27 6.59
C TYR A 360 24.43 -23.64 7.19
N PHE A 361 23.19 -24.13 7.05
CA PHE A 361 22.80 -25.47 7.46
C PHE A 361 22.98 -26.43 6.29
N MET A 362 23.89 -27.38 6.44
CA MET A 362 24.12 -28.48 5.52
C MET A 362 23.40 -29.74 6.05
N GLU A 363 23.41 -30.83 5.31
CA GLU A 363 22.71 -32.08 5.72
C GLU A 363 23.12 -32.56 7.10
N ASN A 364 24.43 -32.62 7.37
CA ASN A 364 24.99 -33.16 8.60
C ASN A 364 25.93 -32.21 9.36
N ASP A 365 26.09 -30.95 8.89
CA ASP A 365 27.06 -30.02 9.43
C ASP A 365 26.54 -28.56 9.34
N THR A 366 27.28 -27.64 9.89
CA THR A 366 27.06 -26.20 9.76
C THR A 366 28.34 -25.50 9.41
N VAL A 367 28.28 -24.56 8.45
CA VAL A 367 29.43 -23.75 8.08
C VAL A 367 29.14 -22.30 8.44
N SER A 368 29.98 -21.69 9.26
CA SER A 368 29.89 -20.28 9.63
C SER A 368 30.88 -19.47 8.82
N ILE A 369 30.40 -18.38 8.22
CA ILE A 369 31.19 -17.43 7.47
C ILE A 369 31.00 -16.06 8.07
N SER A 370 32.10 -15.47 8.54
CA SER A 370 32.14 -14.11 9.08
C SER A 370 32.86 -13.17 8.13
N GLU A 371 32.30 -12.00 7.91
CA GLU A 371 32.91 -10.96 7.08
C GLU A 371 32.55 -9.56 7.60
N GLN A 372 33.41 -8.62 7.31
CA GLN A 372 33.15 -7.19 7.51
C GLN A 372 33.22 -6.51 6.14
N ASN A 373 32.35 -5.56 5.89
CA ASN A 373 32.40 -4.80 4.65
C ASN A 373 32.09 -3.32 4.85
N SER A 374 32.76 -2.51 4.03
CA SER A 374 32.49 -1.10 3.83
C SER A 374 32.03 -0.90 2.41
N SER A 375 30.83 -0.37 2.25
CA SER A 375 30.17 -0.25 0.96
C SER A 375 29.81 1.20 0.68
N ARG A 376 29.97 1.61 -0.58
CA ARG A 376 29.54 2.90 -1.13
C ARG A 376 28.70 2.68 -2.36
N LEU A 377 27.50 3.24 -2.38
CA LEU A 377 26.57 3.21 -3.51
C LEU A 377 26.34 4.63 -4.01
N ARG A 378 26.58 4.87 -5.30
CA ARG A 378 26.19 6.09 -6.01
C ARG A 378 25.04 5.75 -6.95
N SER A 379 23.99 6.54 -6.96
CA SER A 379 22.83 6.29 -7.82
C SER A 379 22.30 7.58 -8.45
N HIS A 380 21.86 7.46 -9.71
CA HIS A 380 21.13 8.47 -10.46
C HIS A 380 19.81 7.84 -10.90
N VAL A 381 18.68 8.42 -10.51
CA VAL A 381 17.37 7.96 -10.94
C VAL A 381 16.66 9.11 -11.64
N ALA A 382 16.24 8.87 -12.88
CA ALA A 382 15.46 9.84 -13.65
C ALA A 382 14.13 9.21 -14.07
N ASN A 383 13.05 9.97 -14.00
CA ASN A 383 11.73 9.52 -14.42
C ASN A 383 10.98 10.65 -15.14
N LEU A 384 10.26 10.25 -16.17
CA LEU A 384 9.36 11.09 -16.94
C LEU A 384 8.06 10.33 -17.11
N GLN A 385 6.91 10.95 -16.85
CA GLN A 385 5.60 10.41 -17.16
C GLN A 385 4.74 11.49 -17.78
N ALA A 386 4.08 11.17 -18.89
CA ALA A 386 3.04 11.98 -19.53
C ALA A 386 1.76 11.16 -19.67
N VAL A 387 0.62 11.69 -19.23
CA VAL A 387 -0.68 11.03 -19.31
C VAL A 387 -1.68 11.99 -19.92
N LEU A 388 -2.20 11.61 -21.08
CA LEU A 388 -3.36 12.25 -21.70
C LEU A 388 -4.59 11.40 -21.37
N GLU A 389 -5.61 11.99 -20.79
CA GLU A 389 -6.86 11.32 -20.47
C GLU A 389 -8.06 12.14 -20.97
N ASN A 390 -8.97 11.47 -21.66
CA ASN A 390 -10.31 11.97 -21.96
C ASN A 390 -11.33 11.02 -21.32
N ASN A 391 -12.22 11.52 -20.47
CA ASN A 391 -13.11 10.72 -19.64
C ASN A 391 -14.54 11.25 -19.68
N THR A 392 -15.37 10.62 -20.52
CA THR A 392 -16.79 10.96 -20.68
C THR A 392 -17.66 9.73 -20.44
N ASP A 393 -18.96 9.89 -20.39
CA ASP A 393 -19.93 8.80 -20.22
C ASP A 393 -20.02 7.89 -21.46
N LYS A 394 -19.53 8.35 -22.63
CA LYS A 394 -19.58 7.60 -23.91
C LYS A 394 -18.22 7.20 -24.44
N HIS A 395 -17.16 7.87 -24.01
CA HIS A 395 -15.82 7.65 -24.52
C HIS A 395 -14.78 7.84 -23.42
N PHE A 396 -13.84 6.93 -23.35
CA PHE A 396 -12.66 7.02 -22.49
C PHE A 396 -11.42 6.74 -23.30
N LEU A 397 -10.48 7.68 -23.26
CA LEU A 397 -9.15 7.51 -23.85
C LEU A 397 -8.10 7.83 -22.78
N THR A 398 -7.13 6.94 -22.58
CA THR A 398 -5.92 7.27 -21.83
C THR A 398 -4.71 6.83 -22.62
N ASN A 399 -3.72 7.72 -22.72
CA ASN A 399 -2.39 7.38 -23.20
C ASN A 399 -1.39 7.77 -22.10
N ARG A 400 -0.67 6.77 -21.59
CA ARG A 400 0.37 6.93 -20.58
C ARG A 400 1.70 6.55 -21.18
N PHE A 401 2.56 7.53 -21.29
CA PHE A 401 3.95 7.36 -21.70
C PHE A 401 4.85 7.54 -20.47
N SER A 402 5.80 6.66 -20.26
CA SER A 402 6.76 6.75 -19.15
C SER A 402 8.14 6.29 -19.56
N ILE A 403 9.16 7.01 -19.06
CA ILE A 403 10.58 6.67 -19.17
C ILE A 403 11.14 6.66 -17.76
N ASN A 404 11.90 5.62 -17.43
CA ASN A 404 12.62 5.51 -16.17
C ASN A 404 14.05 5.08 -16.47
N GLY A 405 15.01 5.78 -15.90
CA GLY A 405 16.42 5.45 -15.90
C GLY A 405 16.91 5.29 -14.47
N ASN A 406 17.72 4.28 -14.22
CA ASN A 406 18.37 4.04 -12.93
C ASN A 406 19.80 3.58 -13.20
N TRP A 407 20.76 4.41 -12.86
CA TRP A 407 22.19 4.16 -13.04
C TRP A 407 22.83 4.09 -11.66
N GLN A 408 23.45 2.96 -11.36
CA GLN A 408 24.04 2.70 -10.06
C GLN A 408 25.43 2.14 -10.18
N GLU A 409 26.32 2.66 -9.34
CA GLU A 409 27.70 2.21 -9.14
C GLU A 409 27.87 1.92 -7.64
N GLY A 410 28.14 0.67 -7.32
CA GLY A 410 28.38 0.20 -5.96
C GLY A 410 29.79 -0.35 -5.81
N ALA A 411 30.58 0.16 -4.86
CA ALA A 411 31.87 -0.36 -4.46
C ALA A 411 31.81 -0.93 -3.06
N THR A 412 32.42 -2.09 -2.85
CA THR A 412 32.48 -2.75 -1.52
C THR A 412 33.87 -3.29 -1.27
N GLU A 413 34.45 -2.88 -0.14
CA GLU A 413 35.66 -3.46 0.42
C GLU A 413 35.27 -4.52 1.46
N TYR A 414 35.66 -5.75 1.21
CA TYR A 414 35.48 -6.85 2.15
C TYR A 414 36.77 -7.10 2.91
N THR A 415 36.63 -7.28 4.24
CA THR A 415 37.72 -7.69 5.12
C THR A 415 37.25 -8.92 5.92
N GLY A 416 38.16 -9.91 6.13
CA GLY A 416 37.82 -11.16 6.82
C GLY A 416 38.76 -12.26 6.38
N VAL A 417 38.21 -13.38 5.87
CA VAL A 417 39.02 -14.48 5.38
C VAL A 417 39.91 -14.07 4.20
N GLN A 418 39.40 -13.20 3.34
CA GLN A 418 40.14 -12.55 2.25
C GLN A 418 39.81 -11.07 2.20
N ASN A 419 40.82 -10.23 1.94
CA ASN A 419 40.61 -8.84 1.62
C ASN A 419 40.32 -8.70 0.13
N LEU A 420 39.18 -8.15 -0.25
CA LEU A 420 38.70 -8.12 -1.61
C LEU A 420 37.97 -6.82 -1.92
N HIS A 421 38.27 -6.27 -3.09
CA HIS A 421 37.49 -5.15 -3.66
C HIS A 421 36.47 -5.69 -4.67
N GLN A 422 35.21 -5.27 -4.51
CA GLN A 422 34.12 -5.57 -5.43
C GLN A 422 33.49 -4.28 -5.95
N GLN A 423 33.26 -4.20 -7.26
CA GLN A 423 32.49 -3.13 -7.89
C GLN A 423 31.33 -3.73 -8.68
N ILE A 424 30.14 -3.19 -8.49
CA ILE A 424 28.90 -3.56 -9.20
C ILE A 424 28.37 -2.32 -9.91
N GLU A 425 28.16 -2.41 -11.22
CA GLU A 425 27.45 -1.41 -11.98
C GLU A 425 26.15 -1.99 -12.51
N THR A 426 25.03 -1.32 -12.26
CA THR A 426 23.73 -1.71 -12.81
C THR A 426 23.06 -0.49 -13.39
N ASN A 427 22.76 -0.55 -14.69
CA ASN A 427 22.16 0.54 -15.43
C ASN A 427 20.86 0.04 -16.05
N ALA A 428 19.76 0.58 -15.63
CA ALA A 428 18.44 0.18 -16.11
C ALA A 428 17.78 1.32 -16.86
N PHE A 429 17.34 1.05 -18.06
CA PHE A 429 16.48 1.93 -18.84
C PHE A 429 15.17 1.21 -19.16
N ASP A 430 14.03 1.84 -18.86
CA ASP A 430 12.68 1.30 -19.08
C ASP A 430 11.80 2.37 -19.71
N ALA A 431 11.33 2.14 -20.93
CA ALA A 431 10.39 3.01 -21.63
C ALA A 431 9.10 2.25 -21.89
N ARG A 432 7.96 2.86 -21.55
CA ARG A 432 6.62 2.24 -21.69
C ARG A 432 5.65 3.21 -22.33
N ASN A 433 4.77 2.66 -23.16
CA ASN A 433 3.58 3.36 -23.62
C ASN A 433 2.36 2.46 -23.44
N TYR A 434 1.35 2.95 -22.79
CA TYR A 434 0.06 2.31 -22.61
C TYR A 434 -1.05 3.19 -23.17
N LEU A 435 -1.68 2.72 -24.23
CA LEU A 435 -2.83 3.34 -24.84
C LEU A 435 -4.05 2.47 -24.56
N ARG A 436 -5.12 3.07 -24.07
CA ARG A 436 -6.42 2.43 -23.88
C ARG A 436 -7.51 3.34 -24.44
N ASN A 437 -8.30 2.80 -25.31
CA ASN A 437 -9.42 3.51 -25.91
C ASN A 437 -10.71 2.70 -25.73
N MET A 438 -11.74 3.31 -25.20
CA MET A 438 -13.04 2.69 -24.95
C MET A 438 -14.14 3.59 -25.47
N TRP A 439 -15.16 3.00 -26.08
CA TRP A 439 -16.34 3.74 -26.55
C TRP A 439 -17.60 2.91 -26.40
N LYS A 440 -18.70 3.63 -26.16
CA LYS A 440 -20.04 3.05 -26.11
C LYS A 440 -20.59 2.95 -27.53
N LYS A 441 -21.11 1.76 -27.89
CA LYS A 441 -21.87 1.52 -29.13
C LYS A 441 -23.11 0.71 -28.75
N ASP A 442 -24.28 1.35 -28.82
CA ASP A 442 -25.54 0.79 -28.35
C ASP A 442 -25.45 0.27 -26.89
N ASP A 443 -25.79 -1.00 -26.68
CA ASP A 443 -25.68 -1.67 -25.36
C ASP A 443 -24.27 -2.18 -25.01
N TYR A 444 -23.31 -2.04 -25.95
CA TYR A 444 -21.97 -2.56 -25.79
C TYR A 444 -20.97 -1.43 -25.44
N THR A 445 -19.95 -1.78 -24.70
CA THR A 445 -18.74 -0.98 -24.58
C THR A 445 -17.60 -1.72 -25.23
N MET A 446 -17.02 -1.12 -26.24
CA MET A 446 -15.85 -1.66 -26.95
C MET A 446 -14.59 -1.06 -26.37
N GLU A 447 -13.53 -1.83 -26.32
CA GLU A 447 -12.23 -1.42 -25.81
C GLU A 447 -11.14 -1.96 -26.73
N VAL A 448 -10.13 -1.12 -26.97
CA VAL A 448 -8.85 -1.54 -27.55
C VAL A 448 -7.75 -1.01 -26.65
N TYR A 449 -6.76 -1.82 -26.37
CA TYR A 449 -5.56 -1.34 -25.70
C TYR A 449 -4.28 -1.86 -26.36
N SER A 450 -3.24 -1.04 -26.20
CA SER A 450 -1.89 -1.31 -26.69
C SER A 450 -0.90 -1.02 -25.57
N LEU A 451 -0.05 -1.98 -25.24
CA LEU A 451 1.04 -1.85 -24.30
C LEU A 451 2.35 -2.15 -25.02
N LEU A 452 3.27 -1.20 -24.95
CA LEU A 452 4.63 -1.31 -25.49
C LEU A 452 5.60 -1.07 -24.34
N ARG A 453 6.64 -1.88 -24.23
CA ARG A 453 7.71 -1.71 -23.26
C ARG A 453 9.04 -2.07 -23.85
N PHE A 454 10.01 -1.21 -23.69
CA PHE A 454 11.41 -1.48 -23.99
C PHE A 454 12.24 -1.38 -22.71
N ARG A 455 13.11 -2.36 -22.49
CA ARG A 455 14.05 -2.38 -21.36
C ARG A 455 15.46 -2.69 -21.85
N ASN A 456 16.43 -2.03 -21.24
CA ASN A 456 17.84 -2.34 -21.39
C ASN A 456 18.46 -2.38 -19.99
N LEU A 457 19.02 -3.53 -19.61
CA LEU A 457 19.49 -3.84 -18.25
C LEU A 457 20.95 -4.34 -18.29
N PRO A 458 21.91 -3.49 -18.69
CA PRO A 458 23.32 -3.84 -18.55
C PRO A 458 23.72 -3.90 -17.08
N SER A 459 24.49 -4.91 -16.71
CA SER A 459 25.08 -5.06 -15.39
C SER A 459 26.48 -5.61 -15.48
N SER A 460 27.38 -5.15 -14.63
CA SER A 460 28.74 -5.65 -14.52
C SER A 460 29.14 -5.85 -13.07
N LEU A 461 29.99 -6.84 -12.86
CA LEU A 461 30.64 -7.16 -11.59
C LEU A 461 32.14 -7.27 -11.85
N LEU A 462 32.89 -6.52 -11.07
CA LEU A 462 34.34 -6.66 -10.94
C LEU A 462 34.61 -7.15 -9.51
N ALA A 463 35.27 -8.29 -9.37
CA ALA A 463 35.68 -8.82 -8.08
C ALA A 463 37.19 -9.16 -8.18
N SER A 464 38.02 -8.37 -7.49
CA SER A 464 39.47 -8.32 -7.70
C SER A 464 39.79 -8.06 -9.19
N ASP A 465 40.43 -9.03 -9.89
CA ASP A 465 40.78 -8.92 -11.31
C ASP A 465 39.76 -9.56 -12.26
N ASN A 466 38.73 -10.23 -11.73
CA ASN A 466 37.73 -10.91 -12.54
C ASN A 466 36.59 -9.97 -12.89
N ARG A 467 36.39 -9.70 -14.18
CA ARG A 467 35.32 -8.88 -14.70
C ARG A 467 34.24 -9.70 -15.43
N GLN A 468 33.02 -9.50 -15.09
CA GLN A 468 31.85 -10.06 -15.75
C GLN A 468 30.88 -8.93 -16.15
N ALA A 469 30.32 -9.03 -17.36
CA ALA A 469 29.29 -8.11 -17.83
C ALA A 469 28.17 -8.88 -18.53
N ILE A 470 26.94 -8.59 -18.15
CA ILE A 470 25.76 -9.21 -18.75
C ILE A 470 24.78 -8.10 -19.12
N ASN A 471 24.23 -8.16 -20.31
CA ASN A 471 23.23 -7.19 -20.77
C ASN A 471 21.96 -7.95 -21.20
N LEU A 472 20.83 -7.59 -20.62
CA LEU A 472 19.51 -8.02 -21.04
C LEU A 472 18.80 -6.88 -21.75
N ARG A 473 18.48 -7.06 -23.05
CA ARG A 473 17.57 -6.19 -23.80
C ARG A 473 16.27 -6.91 -24.00
N HIS A 474 15.18 -6.24 -23.68
CA HIS A 474 13.85 -6.83 -23.72
C HIS A 474 12.85 -5.83 -24.31
N PHE A 475 12.14 -6.24 -25.33
CA PHE A 475 10.99 -5.55 -25.90
C PHE A 475 9.75 -6.41 -25.68
N TYR A 476 8.71 -5.82 -25.12
CA TYR A 476 7.41 -6.45 -24.90
C TYR A 476 6.32 -5.63 -25.56
N THR A 477 5.41 -6.31 -26.25
CA THR A 477 4.17 -5.70 -26.77
C THR A 477 2.98 -6.57 -26.45
N GLU A 478 1.86 -5.94 -26.10
CA GLU A 478 0.56 -6.59 -25.92
C GLU A 478 -0.53 -5.74 -26.57
N GLN A 479 -1.33 -6.38 -27.41
CA GLN A 479 -2.41 -5.74 -28.15
C GLN A 479 -3.68 -6.54 -27.89
N ALA A 480 -4.77 -5.88 -27.49
CA ALA A 480 -6.01 -6.58 -27.28
C ALA A 480 -7.25 -5.74 -27.54
N ALA A 481 -8.32 -6.43 -27.84
CA ALA A 481 -9.66 -5.86 -27.98
C ALA A 481 -10.61 -6.56 -27.00
N SER A 482 -11.57 -5.79 -26.49
CA SER A 482 -12.60 -6.30 -25.59
C SER A 482 -13.98 -5.78 -26.00
N ILE A 483 -14.97 -6.60 -25.73
CA ILE A 483 -16.39 -6.23 -25.81
C ILE A 483 -17.00 -6.49 -24.44
N LEU A 484 -17.64 -5.46 -23.89
CA LEU A 484 -18.34 -5.52 -22.62
C LEU A 484 -19.82 -5.24 -22.86
N LYS A 485 -20.68 -6.08 -22.30
CA LYS A 485 -22.13 -5.88 -22.24
C LYS A 485 -22.58 -5.93 -20.79
N SER A 486 -23.31 -4.91 -20.36
CA SER A 486 -23.94 -4.87 -19.04
C SER A 486 -25.44 -4.75 -19.22
N LYS A 487 -26.20 -5.66 -18.64
CA LYS A 487 -27.67 -5.63 -18.66
C LYS A 487 -28.17 -6.00 -17.27
N ASN A 488 -28.93 -5.12 -16.68
CA ASN A 488 -29.44 -5.25 -15.31
C ASN A 488 -28.30 -5.50 -14.32
N LEU A 489 -28.36 -6.63 -13.61
CA LEU A 489 -27.41 -7.03 -12.56
C LEU A 489 -26.19 -7.80 -13.12
N PHE A 490 -26.14 -8.08 -14.42
CA PHE A 490 -25.15 -8.94 -15.03
C PHE A 490 -24.26 -8.20 -16.02
N THR A 491 -22.95 -8.33 -15.86
CA THR A 491 -21.94 -7.78 -16.76
C THR A 491 -21.06 -8.89 -17.28
N GLN A 492 -20.83 -8.91 -18.59
CA GLN A 492 -19.93 -9.84 -19.26
C GLN A 492 -18.93 -9.07 -20.12
N ARG A 493 -17.67 -9.51 -20.11
CA ARG A 493 -16.63 -8.96 -20.96
C ARG A 493 -15.83 -10.09 -21.58
N TYR A 494 -15.54 -9.96 -22.85
CA TYR A 494 -14.69 -10.87 -23.59
C TYR A 494 -13.50 -10.08 -24.12
N THR A 495 -12.30 -10.49 -23.73
CA THR A 495 -11.04 -9.86 -24.16
C THR A 495 -10.24 -10.87 -24.95
N ALA A 496 -9.83 -10.53 -26.15
CA ALA A 496 -8.92 -11.33 -26.97
C ALA A 496 -7.72 -10.48 -27.35
N GLY A 497 -6.54 -11.07 -27.36
CA GLY A 497 -5.33 -10.33 -27.65
C GLY A 497 -4.13 -11.23 -27.89
N LEU A 498 -3.07 -10.58 -28.30
CA LEU A 498 -1.76 -11.19 -28.53
C LEU A 498 -0.68 -10.39 -27.80
N SER A 499 0.34 -11.08 -27.34
CA SER A 499 1.56 -10.47 -26.85
C SER A 499 2.77 -11.10 -27.49
N SER A 500 3.83 -10.31 -27.63
CA SER A 500 5.14 -10.75 -28.07
C SER A 500 6.20 -10.16 -27.16
N GLU A 501 7.17 -10.99 -26.82
CA GLU A 501 8.36 -10.56 -26.10
C GLU A 501 9.59 -10.99 -26.89
N THR A 502 10.51 -10.06 -27.06
CA THR A 502 11.75 -10.26 -27.81
C THR A 502 12.92 -9.83 -26.94
N SER A 503 13.91 -10.69 -26.82
CA SER A 503 15.14 -10.37 -26.11
C SER A 503 16.37 -10.85 -26.88
N ASN A 504 17.54 -10.47 -26.38
CA ASN A 504 18.80 -11.04 -26.87
C ASN A 504 19.02 -12.52 -26.46
N LEU A 505 18.11 -13.10 -25.67
CA LEU A 505 18.13 -14.51 -25.26
C LEU A 505 17.17 -15.34 -26.11
N LYS A 506 15.90 -14.96 -26.14
CA LYS A 506 14.81 -15.68 -26.84
C LYS A 506 13.67 -14.75 -27.22
N ASN A 507 12.80 -15.24 -28.11
CA ASN A 507 11.53 -14.61 -28.46
C ASN A 507 10.36 -15.47 -28.01
N GLY A 508 9.37 -14.85 -27.40
CA GLY A 508 8.14 -15.49 -26.95
C GLY A 508 6.90 -14.84 -27.58
N TYR A 509 5.88 -15.64 -27.79
CA TYR A 509 4.58 -15.19 -28.30
C TYR A 509 3.47 -15.77 -27.45
N SER A 510 2.40 -15.00 -27.26
CA SER A 510 1.24 -15.49 -26.54
C SER A 510 -0.04 -15.00 -27.21
N LEU A 511 -0.99 -15.91 -27.39
CA LEU A 511 -2.35 -15.61 -27.78
C LEU A 511 -3.25 -15.85 -26.58
N PHE A 512 -4.05 -14.86 -26.20
CA PHE A 512 -4.88 -14.99 -25.01
C PHE A 512 -6.33 -14.62 -25.26
N PHE A 513 -7.20 -15.28 -24.49
CA PHE A 513 -8.64 -15.02 -24.44
C PHE A 513 -9.11 -15.03 -22.98
N THR A 514 -9.81 -13.97 -22.56
CA THR A 514 -10.23 -13.79 -21.17
C THR A 514 -11.71 -13.45 -21.08
N PRO A 515 -12.60 -14.44 -20.91
CA PRO A 515 -13.97 -14.21 -20.46
C PRO A 515 -14.02 -13.69 -19.03
N PHE A 516 -14.83 -12.69 -18.81
CA PHE A 516 -15.10 -12.12 -17.48
C PHE A 516 -16.61 -12.00 -17.28
N TYR A 517 -17.10 -12.46 -16.15
CA TYR A 517 -18.49 -12.39 -15.76
C TYR A 517 -18.60 -11.73 -14.39
N GLN A 518 -19.54 -10.81 -14.23
CA GLN A 518 -19.85 -10.19 -12.96
C GLN A 518 -21.35 -10.14 -12.77
N TRP A 519 -21.80 -10.55 -11.59
CA TRP A 519 -23.17 -10.41 -11.15
C TRP A 519 -23.18 -9.58 -9.85
N ARG A 520 -24.12 -8.62 -9.75
CA ARG A 520 -24.27 -7.79 -8.57
C ARG A 520 -25.72 -7.48 -8.28
N ASN A 521 -26.06 -7.40 -7.00
CA ASN A 521 -27.29 -6.79 -6.51
C ASN A 521 -26.94 -5.89 -5.30
N SER A 522 -27.92 -5.48 -4.52
CA SER A 522 -27.72 -4.59 -3.36
C SER A 522 -26.82 -5.21 -2.29
N TYR A 523 -26.76 -6.53 -2.15
CA TYR A 523 -26.03 -7.23 -1.09
C TYR A 523 -24.85 -8.06 -1.59
N TRP A 524 -24.91 -8.56 -2.83
CA TRP A 524 -23.98 -9.52 -3.36
C TRP A 524 -23.27 -8.97 -4.59
N ARG A 525 -21.99 -9.23 -4.66
CA ARG A 525 -21.16 -8.96 -5.81
C ARG A 525 -20.29 -10.18 -6.09
N THR A 526 -20.45 -10.79 -7.23
CA THR A 526 -19.70 -11.98 -7.64
C THR A 526 -19.00 -11.70 -8.95
N SER A 527 -17.73 -12.08 -9.07
CA SER A 527 -17.01 -12.02 -10.34
C SER A 527 -16.21 -13.30 -10.61
N LEU A 528 -16.18 -13.69 -11.87
CA LEU A 528 -15.44 -14.84 -12.39
C LEU A 528 -14.62 -14.37 -13.59
N ASN A 529 -13.31 -14.50 -13.51
CA ASN A 529 -12.37 -14.17 -14.58
C ASN A 529 -11.68 -15.46 -15.03
N LEU A 530 -11.69 -15.75 -16.34
CA LEU A 530 -11.24 -17.02 -16.92
C LEU A 530 -10.16 -16.77 -17.99
N PRO A 531 -8.94 -16.35 -17.65
CA PRO A 531 -7.89 -16.14 -18.64
C PRO A 531 -7.31 -17.44 -19.15
N PHE A 532 -7.32 -17.62 -20.46
CA PHE A 532 -6.62 -18.65 -21.21
C PHE A 532 -5.51 -17.99 -22.01
N ALA A 533 -4.32 -18.59 -22.05
CA ALA A 533 -3.24 -18.11 -22.90
C ALA A 533 -2.43 -19.29 -23.46
N TRP A 534 -2.27 -19.31 -24.76
CA TRP A 534 -1.32 -20.17 -25.46
C TRP A 534 0.01 -19.43 -25.52
N ASN A 535 1.07 -20.06 -25.01
CA ASN A 535 2.42 -19.46 -24.94
C ASN A 535 3.39 -20.34 -25.70
N GLU A 536 4.20 -19.73 -26.54
CA GLU A 536 5.20 -20.39 -27.37
C GLU A 536 6.51 -19.60 -27.38
N TYR A 537 7.64 -20.28 -27.42
CA TYR A 537 8.96 -19.66 -27.49
C TYR A 537 9.70 -20.17 -28.73
N ALA A 538 10.21 -19.23 -29.52
CA ALA A 538 10.89 -19.53 -30.79
C ALA A 538 12.12 -20.41 -30.58
N LYS A 539 12.30 -21.39 -31.47
CA LYS A 539 13.39 -22.36 -31.45
C LYS A 539 13.46 -23.17 -30.15
N THR A 540 12.31 -23.54 -29.61
CA THR A 540 12.15 -24.49 -28.51
C THR A 540 10.94 -25.37 -28.83
N ASP A 541 10.85 -26.54 -28.20
CA ASP A 541 9.65 -27.41 -28.25
C ASP A 541 8.61 -26.98 -27.22
N PHE A 542 8.75 -25.77 -26.62
CA PHE A 542 7.85 -25.30 -25.60
C PHE A 542 6.61 -24.64 -26.23
N GLY A 543 5.48 -25.29 -26.06
CA GLY A 543 4.15 -24.74 -26.33
C GLY A 543 3.20 -25.14 -25.21
N GLN A 544 2.62 -24.19 -24.50
CA GLN A 544 1.76 -24.48 -23.35
C GLN A 544 0.54 -23.58 -23.29
N LEU A 545 -0.62 -24.23 -23.14
CA LEU A 545 -1.85 -23.55 -22.75
C LEU A 545 -1.84 -23.34 -21.22
N THR A 546 -1.98 -22.10 -20.77
CA THR A 546 -2.19 -21.76 -19.37
C THR A 546 -3.61 -21.35 -19.11
N PHE A 547 -4.15 -21.71 -17.94
CA PHE A 547 -5.46 -21.33 -17.47
C PHE A 547 -5.39 -20.84 -16.04
N SER A 548 -5.72 -19.56 -15.81
CA SER A 548 -5.52 -18.91 -14.52
C SER A 548 -6.80 -18.25 -13.98
N PRO A 549 -7.84 -19.04 -13.65
CA PRO A 549 -9.13 -18.54 -13.20
C PRO A 549 -9.05 -17.83 -11.86
N THR A 550 -9.90 -16.81 -11.70
CA THR A 550 -10.08 -16.07 -10.45
C THR A 550 -11.57 -15.89 -10.17
N PHE A 551 -11.97 -16.23 -8.96
CA PHE A 551 -13.31 -16.05 -8.43
C PHE A 551 -13.28 -15.08 -7.25
N ASN A 552 -14.19 -14.11 -7.24
CA ASN A 552 -14.41 -13.20 -6.13
C ASN A 552 -15.89 -13.18 -5.77
N LEU A 553 -16.17 -13.18 -4.47
CA LEU A 553 -17.49 -13.01 -3.90
C LEU A 553 -17.40 -11.98 -2.79
N SER A 554 -18.23 -10.94 -2.85
CA SER A 554 -18.40 -9.95 -1.80
C SER A 554 -19.86 -9.95 -1.34
N PHE A 555 -20.07 -9.97 -0.04
CA PHE A 555 -21.38 -9.92 0.59
C PHE A 555 -21.45 -8.76 1.58
N GLU A 556 -22.36 -7.84 1.35
CA GLU A 556 -22.57 -6.62 2.12
C GLU A 556 -24.01 -6.62 2.67
N PRO A 557 -24.30 -7.32 3.79
CA PRO A 557 -25.65 -7.42 4.34
C PRO A 557 -26.22 -6.06 4.78
N ASN A 558 -25.34 -5.13 5.14
CA ASN A 558 -25.64 -3.75 5.49
C ASN A 558 -24.38 -2.88 5.32
N TYR A 559 -24.50 -1.59 5.60
CA TYR A 559 -23.38 -0.64 5.49
C TYR A 559 -22.22 -0.91 6.46
N ALA A 560 -22.46 -1.66 7.55
CA ALA A 560 -21.44 -1.91 8.59
C ALA A 560 -20.59 -3.15 8.31
N TRP A 561 -21.12 -4.14 7.61
CA TRP A 561 -20.45 -5.42 7.40
C TRP A 561 -20.16 -5.70 5.93
N ARG A 562 -18.94 -6.15 5.65
CA ARG A 562 -18.55 -6.69 4.34
C ARG A 562 -17.77 -7.98 4.54
N PHE A 563 -18.12 -9.01 3.79
CA PHE A 563 -17.43 -10.29 3.75
C PHE A 563 -16.96 -10.56 2.33
N ASN A 564 -15.70 -10.97 2.17
CA ASN A 564 -15.14 -11.29 0.88
C ASN A 564 -14.56 -12.71 0.88
N ILE A 565 -14.73 -13.40 -0.24
CA ILE A 565 -14.08 -14.67 -0.55
C ILE A 565 -13.38 -14.51 -1.89
N HIS A 566 -12.12 -14.91 -1.93
CA HIS A 566 -11.32 -14.94 -3.14
C HIS A 566 -10.74 -16.32 -3.31
N ALA A 567 -10.82 -16.86 -4.53
CA ALA A 567 -10.16 -18.10 -4.93
C ALA A 567 -9.50 -17.90 -6.29
N SER A 568 -8.26 -18.33 -6.43
CA SER A 568 -7.54 -18.25 -7.68
C SER A 568 -6.67 -19.47 -7.90
N HIS A 569 -6.58 -19.89 -9.16
CA HIS A 569 -5.56 -20.76 -9.66
C HIS A 569 -4.71 -19.96 -10.65
N ARG A 570 -3.40 -20.04 -10.52
CA ARG A 570 -2.47 -19.29 -11.36
C ARG A 570 -1.40 -20.23 -11.90
N GLU A 571 -1.29 -20.26 -13.20
CA GLU A 571 -0.20 -20.92 -13.91
C GLU A 571 0.75 -19.83 -14.41
N ARG A 572 2.02 -19.96 -14.05
CA ARG A 572 3.09 -19.06 -14.50
C ARG A 572 4.09 -19.85 -15.32
N ILE A 573 4.50 -19.24 -16.37
CA ILE A 573 5.68 -19.59 -17.15
C ILE A 573 6.76 -18.60 -16.72
N GLY A 574 7.99 -19.08 -16.55
CA GLY A 574 9.14 -18.27 -16.18
C GLY A 574 9.42 -17.16 -17.21
N ASP A 575 10.38 -16.34 -16.93
CA ASP A 575 10.71 -15.24 -17.81
C ASP A 575 11.86 -15.60 -18.79
N LEU A 576 12.18 -14.69 -19.68
CA LEU A 576 13.25 -14.89 -20.69
C LEU A 576 14.62 -15.07 -20.07
N THR A 577 14.86 -14.68 -18.81
CA THR A 577 16.14 -14.90 -18.13
C THR A 577 16.40 -16.37 -17.82
N ASP A 578 15.35 -17.21 -17.74
CA ASP A 578 15.47 -18.65 -17.56
C ASP A 578 16.22 -19.33 -18.72
N PHE A 579 16.21 -18.73 -19.92
CA PHE A 579 16.96 -19.23 -21.06
C PHE A 579 18.46 -18.89 -21.03
N TYR A 580 18.92 -18.15 -20.05
CA TYR A 580 20.34 -17.92 -19.85
C TYR A 580 20.97 -19.18 -19.26
N SER A 581 22.05 -19.70 -19.89
CA SER A 581 22.63 -20.99 -19.52
C SER A 581 24.08 -20.91 -19.01
N SER A 582 24.70 -19.73 -19.14
CA SER A 582 26.09 -19.55 -18.71
C SER A 582 26.17 -19.27 -17.21
N PRO A 583 27.11 -19.88 -16.47
CA PRO A 583 27.36 -19.53 -15.09
C PRO A 583 27.72 -18.05 -14.95
N TYR A 584 27.25 -17.43 -13.86
CA TYR A 584 27.56 -16.02 -13.57
C TYR A 584 27.61 -15.76 -12.06
N TYR A 585 28.42 -14.77 -11.68
CA TYR A 585 28.53 -14.30 -10.31
C TYR A 585 27.49 -13.21 -10.04
N THR A 586 26.83 -13.29 -8.88
CA THR A 586 25.95 -12.22 -8.35
C THR A 586 26.70 -11.31 -7.37
N ASN A 587 27.72 -11.84 -6.74
CA ASN A 587 28.72 -11.15 -5.93
C ASN A 587 30.01 -11.99 -5.94
N TYR A 588 31.05 -11.53 -5.27
CA TYR A 588 32.36 -12.21 -5.26
C TYR A 588 32.33 -13.68 -4.80
N ARG A 589 31.32 -14.08 -4.03
CA ARG A 589 31.19 -15.40 -3.40
C ARG A 589 30.08 -16.26 -3.98
N THR A 590 29.10 -15.67 -4.65
CA THR A 590 27.89 -16.41 -5.09
C THR A 590 27.88 -16.57 -6.61
N ILE A 591 27.88 -17.84 -7.05
CA ILE A 591 27.79 -18.24 -8.45
C ILE A 591 26.41 -18.82 -8.70
N ILE A 592 25.73 -18.34 -9.75
CA ILE A 592 24.51 -18.94 -10.27
C ILE A 592 24.88 -19.81 -11.47
N ARG A 593 24.40 -21.05 -11.46
CA ARG A 593 24.51 -21.99 -12.61
C ARG A 593 23.10 -22.31 -13.10
N PRO A 594 22.54 -21.53 -14.01
CA PRO A 594 21.23 -21.78 -14.58
C PRO A 594 21.27 -22.97 -15.53
N ASN A 595 20.12 -23.65 -15.71
CA ASN A 595 20.01 -24.79 -16.65
C ASN A 595 19.62 -24.36 -18.07
N GLY A 596 19.24 -23.10 -18.29
CA GLY A 596 18.79 -22.60 -19.60
C GLY A 596 17.40 -23.09 -20.01
N GLU A 597 16.63 -23.64 -19.08
CA GLU A 597 15.29 -24.16 -19.31
C GLU A 597 14.23 -23.29 -18.65
N LEU A 598 13.10 -23.13 -19.33
CA LEU A 598 11.99 -22.34 -18.85
C LEU A 598 11.32 -23.01 -17.63
N SER A 599 11.20 -22.26 -16.56
CA SER A 599 10.49 -22.72 -15.37
C SER A 599 8.97 -22.64 -15.55
N THR A 600 8.23 -23.53 -14.90
CA THR A 600 6.77 -23.44 -14.82
C THR A 600 6.33 -23.60 -13.38
N SER A 601 5.30 -22.84 -13.00
CA SER A 601 4.73 -22.97 -11.66
C SER A 601 3.21 -22.89 -11.69
N LYS A 602 2.58 -23.61 -10.76
CA LYS A 602 1.14 -23.59 -10.51
C LYS A 602 0.91 -23.21 -9.07
N GLN A 603 0.03 -22.25 -8.84
CA GLN A 603 -0.31 -21.78 -7.50
C GLN A 603 -1.82 -21.71 -7.34
N GLN A 604 -2.31 -22.18 -6.23
CA GLN A 604 -3.69 -21.99 -5.78
C GLN A 604 -3.67 -21.06 -4.56
N ALA A 605 -4.57 -20.08 -4.55
CA ALA A 605 -4.72 -19.17 -3.42
C ALA A 605 -6.21 -19.04 -3.07
N TYR A 606 -6.48 -19.13 -1.78
CA TYR A 606 -7.81 -18.97 -1.21
C TYR A 606 -7.71 -17.96 -0.09
N SER A 607 -8.60 -17.00 -0.07
CA SER A 607 -8.66 -16.05 1.03
C SER A 607 -10.09 -15.69 1.38
N THR A 608 -10.31 -15.41 2.65
CA THR A 608 -11.56 -14.85 3.14
C THR A 608 -11.25 -13.65 4.03
N SER A 609 -12.08 -12.62 3.95
CA SER A 609 -11.97 -11.47 4.84
C SER A 609 -13.33 -11.01 5.32
N GLY A 610 -13.35 -10.46 6.54
CA GLY A 610 -14.48 -9.75 7.13
C GLY A 610 -14.06 -8.33 7.50
N GLU A 611 -14.87 -7.36 7.13
CA GLU A 611 -14.68 -5.94 7.44
C GLU A 611 -15.91 -5.47 8.22
N TYR A 612 -15.68 -4.76 9.33
CA TYR A 612 -16.71 -4.09 10.11
C TYR A 612 -16.39 -2.61 10.23
N LYS A 613 -17.37 -1.76 10.00
CA LYS A 613 -17.25 -0.32 10.22
C LYS A 613 -18.49 0.23 10.94
N ASP A 614 -18.22 1.03 11.96
CA ASP A 614 -19.21 1.89 12.61
C ASP A 614 -18.62 3.31 12.61
N ILE A 615 -19.08 4.13 11.65
CA ILE A 615 -18.54 5.47 11.43
C ILE A 615 -18.85 6.39 12.62
N ILE A 616 -20.04 6.23 13.21
CA ILE A 616 -20.51 7.06 14.32
C ILE A 616 -19.68 6.83 15.57
N ASN A 617 -19.43 5.57 15.87
CA ASN A 617 -18.61 5.17 17.00
C ASN A 617 -17.12 5.09 16.69
N GLU A 618 -16.70 5.49 15.48
CA GLU A 618 -15.31 5.43 15.02
C GLU A 618 -14.65 4.06 15.25
N LEU A 619 -15.40 2.97 15.01
CA LEU A 619 -14.96 1.60 15.22
C LEU A 619 -14.78 0.89 13.88
N PHE A 620 -13.58 0.41 13.63
CA PHE A 620 -13.20 -0.28 12.40
C PHE A 620 -12.45 -1.56 12.75
N ALA A 621 -12.83 -2.66 12.12
CA ALA A 621 -12.16 -3.93 12.28
C ALA A 621 -12.06 -4.67 10.95
N THR A 622 -10.94 -5.32 10.71
CA THR A 622 -10.75 -6.22 9.58
C THR A 622 -10.09 -7.50 10.03
N LEU A 623 -10.45 -8.60 9.42
CA LEU A 623 -9.78 -9.88 9.56
C LEU A 623 -9.70 -10.54 8.20
N SER A 624 -8.52 -10.98 7.82
CA SER A 624 -8.27 -11.70 6.57
C SER A 624 -7.47 -12.96 6.86
N VAL A 625 -7.89 -14.08 6.29
CA VAL A 625 -7.18 -15.36 6.35
C VAL A 625 -6.95 -15.83 4.94
N SER A 626 -5.74 -16.29 4.64
CA SER A 626 -5.39 -16.84 3.34
C SER A 626 -4.63 -18.14 3.45
N TYR A 627 -4.82 -18.98 2.46
CA TYR A 627 -4.06 -20.22 2.24
C TYR A 627 -3.54 -20.24 0.82
N THR A 628 -2.28 -20.57 0.65
CA THR A 628 -1.65 -20.77 -0.65
C THR A 628 -1.04 -22.16 -0.73
N ASN A 629 -1.11 -22.75 -1.93
CA ASN A 629 -0.47 -24.01 -2.26
C ASN A 629 0.14 -23.88 -3.65
N GLY A 630 1.41 -24.24 -3.79
CA GLY A 630 2.16 -24.08 -5.02
C GLY A 630 3.01 -25.30 -5.37
N ARG A 631 3.29 -25.43 -6.67
CA ARG A 631 4.26 -26.38 -7.21
C ARG A 631 5.06 -25.70 -8.31
N SER A 632 6.37 -25.85 -8.28
CA SER A 632 7.29 -25.37 -9.32
C SER A 632 7.97 -26.55 -9.99
N SER A 633 8.31 -26.44 -11.28
CA SER A 633 9.02 -27.48 -12.04
C SER A 633 10.51 -27.52 -11.75
N GLN A 634 11.07 -26.45 -11.18
CA GLN A 634 12.50 -26.32 -10.92
C GLN A 634 12.74 -25.88 -9.49
N THR A 635 13.84 -26.36 -8.91
CA THR A 635 14.36 -25.94 -7.61
C THR A 635 15.81 -25.46 -7.74
N ILE A 636 16.28 -24.73 -6.74
CA ILE A 636 17.66 -24.29 -6.65
C ILE A 636 18.38 -25.20 -5.65
N GLU A 637 19.39 -25.90 -6.12
CA GLU A 637 20.34 -26.60 -5.28
C GLU A 637 21.42 -25.64 -4.80
N ARG A 638 21.69 -25.61 -3.51
CA ARG A 638 22.76 -24.83 -2.93
C ARG A 638 23.90 -25.76 -2.53
N LEU A 639 25.08 -25.49 -3.05
CA LEU A 639 26.34 -26.14 -2.69
C LEU A 639 27.27 -25.09 -2.07
N LEU A 640 27.97 -25.47 -1.02
CA LEU A 640 28.96 -24.62 -0.36
C LEU A 640 30.31 -25.35 -0.39
N GLU A 641 31.24 -24.81 -1.19
CA GLU A 641 32.59 -25.35 -1.31
C GLU A 641 33.62 -24.22 -1.19
N ASN A 642 34.59 -24.35 -0.31
CA ASN A 642 35.64 -23.35 -0.08
C ASN A 642 35.07 -21.93 0.07
N GLU A 643 33.99 -21.78 0.85
CA GLU A 643 33.28 -20.53 1.11
C GLU A 643 32.57 -19.91 -0.13
N ILE A 644 32.60 -20.55 -1.27
CA ILE A 644 31.84 -20.17 -2.47
C ILE A 644 30.49 -20.85 -2.42
N VAL A 645 29.44 -20.05 -2.53
CA VAL A 645 28.05 -20.52 -2.61
C VAL A 645 27.70 -20.70 -4.09
N THR A 646 27.54 -21.92 -4.53
CA THR A 646 27.05 -22.22 -5.88
C THR A 646 25.57 -22.56 -5.83
N GLN A 647 24.76 -21.83 -6.56
CA GLN A 647 23.32 -22.06 -6.72
C GLN A 647 23.08 -22.65 -8.12
N ILE A 648 22.63 -23.91 -8.15
CA ILE A 648 22.41 -24.64 -9.40
C ILE A 648 20.91 -24.80 -9.60
N THR A 649 20.38 -24.36 -10.74
CA THR A 649 19.00 -24.61 -11.12
C THR A 649 18.83 -26.08 -11.55
N ARG A 650 17.98 -26.82 -10.87
CA ARG A 650 17.67 -28.22 -11.15
C ARG A 650 16.23 -28.39 -11.59
N THR A 651 15.99 -29.20 -12.61
CA THR A 651 14.65 -29.57 -13.09
C THR A 651 14.04 -30.65 -12.16
N ILE A 652 13.97 -30.32 -10.87
CA ILE A 652 13.38 -31.14 -9.81
C ILE A 652 12.14 -30.39 -9.29
N PRO A 653 10.92 -30.96 -9.42
CA PRO A 653 9.72 -30.31 -8.92
C PRO A 653 9.70 -30.25 -7.40
N TYR A 654 9.27 -29.10 -6.85
CA TYR A 654 9.05 -28.93 -5.43
C TYR A 654 7.69 -28.31 -5.11
N LYS A 655 7.27 -28.47 -3.86
CA LYS A 655 5.99 -27.98 -3.35
C LYS A 655 6.21 -26.93 -2.27
N ASN A 656 5.31 -25.96 -2.23
CA ASN A 656 5.21 -25.01 -1.14
C ASN A 656 3.74 -24.80 -0.73
N SER A 657 3.51 -24.46 0.52
CA SER A 657 2.18 -24.08 1.01
C SER A 657 2.31 -23.14 2.20
N GLY A 658 1.32 -22.30 2.40
CA GLY A 658 1.34 -21.35 3.50
C GLY A 658 -0.04 -20.92 3.95
N TRP A 659 -0.17 -20.64 5.24
CA TRP A 659 -1.28 -19.96 5.85
C TRP A 659 -0.84 -18.57 6.29
N SER A 660 -1.67 -17.57 6.09
CA SER A 660 -1.50 -16.27 6.73
C SER A 660 -2.82 -15.74 7.26
N ALA A 661 -2.76 -15.02 8.37
CA ALA A 661 -3.89 -14.29 8.92
C ALA A 661 -3.43 -12.88 9.30
N ASN A 662 -4.23 -11.88 8.92
CA ASN A 662 -3.99 -10.48 9.22
C ASN A 662 -5.27 -9.88 9.79
N GLY A 663 -5.14 -9.13 10.88
CA GLY A 663 -6.26 -8.45 11.50
C GLY A 663 -5.87 -7.02 11.88
N THR A 664 -6.81 -6.09 11.72
CA THR A 664 -6.68 -4.73 12.23
C THR A 664 -7.91 -4.36 13.02
N PHE A 665 -7.70 -3.61 14.08
CA PHE A 665 -8.77 -3.04 14.88
C PHE A 665 -8.41 -1.59 15.20
N SER A 666 -9.35 -0.67 15.05
CA SER A 666 -9.16 0.74 15.36
C SER A 666 -10.42 1.32 16.01
N LYS A 667 -10.25 2.02 17.12
CA LYS A 667 -11.33 2.69 17.85
C LYS A 667 -10.92 4.11 18.21
N GLY A 668 -11.77 5.07 17.85
CA GLY A 668 -11.71 6.43 18.33
C GLY A 668 -12.61 6.65 19.54
N PHE A 669 -12.13 7.43 20.52
CA PHE A 669 -12.88 7.85 21.72
C PHE A 669 -12.89 9.38 21.73
N TYR A 670 -13.97 9.95 21.18
CA TYR A 670 -14.01 11.38 20.89
C TYR A 670 -13.90 12.28 22.13
N PRO A 671 -14.65 12.07 23.23
CA PRO A 671 -14.54 12.97 24.39
C PRO A 671 -13.13 12.97 24.99
N GLN A 672 -12.45 11.82 24.96
CA GLN A 672 -11.12 11.60 25.53
C GLN A 672 -9.99 11.97 24.56
N ARG A 673 -10.30 12.33 23.30
CA ARG A 673 -9.30 12.57 22.24
C ARG A 673 -8.28 11.44 22.14
N LEU A 674 -8.77 10.22 22.22
CA LEU A 674 -7.98 8.99 22.23
C LEU A 674 -8.33 8.16 21.00
N LYS A 675 -7.32 7.67 20.29
CA LYS A 675 -7.43 6.63 19.24
C LYS A 675 -6.55 5.46 19.64
N THR A 676 -7.13 4.27 19.66
CA THR A 676 -6.38 3.03 19.83
C THR A 676 -6.47 2.20 18.56
N SER A 677 -5.41 1.51 18.21
CA SER A 677 -5.42 0.53 17.13
C SER A 677 -4.50 -0.65 17.45
N ILE A 678 -4.80 -1.79 16.87
CA ILE A 678 -3.94 -2.97 16.92
C ILE A 678 -3.91 -3.60 15.54
N SER A 679 -2.72 -3.96 15.09
CA SER A 679 -2.52 -4.78 13.90
C SER A 679 -1.88 -6.10 14.32
N LEU A 680 -2.44 -7.21 13.83
CA LEU A 680 -1.95 -8.56 14.08
C LEU A 680 -1.66 -9.22 12.74
N SER A 681 -0.53 -9.90 12.63
CA SER A 681 -0.12 -10.64 11.44
C SER A 681 0.55 -11.94 11.86
N THR A 682 0.13 -13.04 11.25
CA THR A 682 0.76 -14.34 11.46
C THR A 682 0.83 -15.11 10.16
N SER A 683 1.91 -15.88 9.98
CA SER A 683 2.03 -16.80 8.86
C SER A 683 2.75 -18.07 9.24
N SER A 684 2.43 -19.15 8.55
CA SER A 684 3.13 -20.44 8.62
C SER A 684 3.35 -20.94 7.21
N ASN A 685 4.59 -20.94 6.78
CA ASN A 685 5.00 -21.39 5.44
C ASN A 685 5.74 -22.69 5.53
N LYS A 686 5.43 -23.61 4.61
CA LYS A 686 6.11 -24.91 4.41
C LYS A 686 6.60 -24.97 2.98
N GLY A 687 7.75 -25.54 2.78
CA GLY A 687 8.30 -25.77 1.45
C GLY A 687 9.39 -26.83 1.48
N GLU A 688 10.02 -27.01 0.35
CA GLU A 688 11.11 -27.94 0.14
C GLU A 688 12.29 -27.17 -0.45
N GLN A 689 13.52 -27.53 -0.05
CA GLN A 689 14.76 -26.93 -0.53
C GLN A 689 15.79 -28.05 -0.77
N LEU A 690 16.46 -27.96 -1.91
CA LEU A 690 17.52 -28.90 -2.27
C LEU A 690 18.86 -28.40 -1.71
N ILE A 691 19.45 -29.18 -0.82
CA ILE A 691 20.76 -28.91 -0.20
C ILE A 691 21.59 -30.19 -0.34
N ASP A 692 22.78 -30.08 -0.92
CA ASP A 692 23.72 -31.21 -1.13
C ASP A 692 23.06 -32.43 -1.77
N GLY A 693 22.19 -32.24 -2.75
CA GLY A 693 21.47 -33.30 -3.44
C GLY A 693 20.26 -33.87 -2.67
N VAL A 694 19.99 -33.41 -1.46
CA VAL A 694 18.87 -33.90 -0.62
C VAL A 694 17.77 -32.86 -0.56
N LEU A 695 16.52 -33.27 -0.85
CA LEU A 695 15.35 -32.41 -0.77
C LEU A 695 14.84 -32.33 0.68
N LEU A 696 15.15 -31.29 1.39
CA LEU A 696 14.77 -31.05 2.78
C LEU A 696 13.50 -30.22 2.89
N SER A 697 12.56 -30.67 3.75
CA SER A 697 11.37 -29.88 4.07
C SER A 697 11.71 -28.79 5.08
N TYR A 698 11.19 -27.59 4.88
CA TYR A 698 11.27 -26.52 5.87
C TYR A 698 9.89 -26.02 6.31
N ARG A 699 9.84 -25.43 7.49
CA ARG A 699 8.67 -24.71 8.00
C ARG A 699 9.11 -23.47 8.75
N THR A 700 8.56 -22.32 8.37
CA THR A 700 8.73 -21.05 9.08
C THR A 700 7.41 -20.62 9.70
N ILE A 701 7.49 -20.04 10.91
CA ILE A 701 6.33 -19.44 11.61
C ILE A 701 6.73 -18.02 11.98
N TYR A 702 5.85 -17.08 11.63
CA TYR A 702 6.00 -15.67 11.94
C TYR A 702 4.75 -15.17 12.64
N LEU A 703 4.93 -14.37 13.71
CA LEU A 703 3.87 -13.66 14.41
C LEU A 703 4.32 -12.22 14.67
N GLN A 704 3.47 -11.26 14.35
CA GLN A 704 3.68 -9.85 14.69
C GLN A 704 2.41 -9.28 15.31
N GLY A 705 2.57 -8.51 16.37
CA GLY A 705 1.54 -7.69 16.97
C GLY A 705 2.01 -6.25 17.12
N GLU A 706 1.16 -5.29 16.75
CA GLU A 706 1.49 -3.87 16.82
C GLU A 706 0.31 -3.07 17.38
N PRO A 707 0.16 -2.98 18.73
CA PRO A 707 -0.72 -2.02 19.36
C PRO A 707 -0.15 -0.61 19.24
N LYS A 708 -1.05 0.35 18.98
CA LYS A 708 -0.75 1.79 18.89
C LYS A 708 -1.82 2.60 19.62
N VAL A 709 -1.39 3.59 20.39
CA VAL A 709 -2.23 4.51 21.15
C VAL A 709 -1.84 5.93 20.79
N ASN A 710 -2.79 6.71 20.28
CA ASN A 710 -2.64 8.16 20.11
C ASN A 710 -3.58 8.84 21.08
N TRP A 711 -3.06 9.69 21.96
CA TRP A 711 -3.81 10.32 23.02
C TRP A 711 -3.42 11.78 23.20
N ASN A 712 -4.43 12.65 23.22
CA ASN A 712 -4.31 14.08 23.44
C ASN A 712 -5.04 14.46 24.74
N PRO A 713 -4.44 14.14 25.93
CA PRO A 713 -5.10 14.32 27.21
C PRO A 713 -5.51 15.76 27.50
N ILE A 714 -4.69 16.70 27.05
CA ILE A 714 -4.97 18.15 27.10
C ILE A 714 -4.69 18.77 25.74
N HIS A 715 -5.23 19.96 25.48
CA HIS A 715 -5.14 20.60 24.16
C HIS A 715 -3.71 20.74 23.62
N ASN A 716 -2.75 20.95 24.51
CA ASN A 716 -1.35 21.23 24.17
C ASN A 716 -0.44 20.00 24.22
N LEU A 717 -0.90 18.86 24.71
CA LEU A 717 -0.10 17.64 24.83
C LEU A 717 -0.65 16.55 23.91
N GLU A 718 0.20 16.07 23.06
CA GLU A 718 -0.06 14.90 22.20
C GLU A 718 0.94 13.81 22.52
N SER A 719 0.46 12.59 22.75
CA SER A 719 1.27 11.41 23.01
C SER A 719 0.94 10.30 22.03
N GLU A 720 1.95 9.64 21.52
CA GLU A 720 1.83 8.44 20.73
C GLU A 720 2.71 7.35 21.33
N TYR A 721 2.12 6.19 21.57
CA TYR A 721 2.84 5.00 22.00
C TYR A 721 2.56 3.85 21.04
N THR A 722 3.62 3.23 20.55
CA THR A 722 3.56 2.05 19.66
C THR A 722 4.48 0.97 20.22
N THR A 723 3.98 -0.25 20.29
CA THR A 723 4.80 -1.44 20.55
C THR A 723 4.71 -2.35 19.35
N ARG A 724 5.83 -2.91 18.91
CA ARG A 724 5.88 -3.94 17.87
C ARG A 724 6.56 -5.18 18.45
N PHE A 725 5.79 -6.23 18.60
CA PHE A 725 6.27 -7.54 18.99
C PHE A 725 6.43 -8.41 17.73
N ARG A 726 7.57 -9.09 17.57
CA ARG A 726 7.84 -10.05 16.50
C ARG A 726 8.37 -11.34 17.07
N TYR A 727 7.81 -12.43 16.62
CA TYR A 727 8.26 -13.80 16.90
C TYR A 727 8.49 -14.52 15.59
N ASN A 728 9.67 -15.11 15.43
CA ASN A 728 10.03 -15.88 14.25
C ASN A 728 10.73 -17.17 14.68
N THR A 729 10.39 -18.28 14.06
CA THR A 729 11.07 -19.57 14.21
C THR A 729 11.06 -20.33 12.90
N SER A 730 12.09 -21.13 12.68
CA SER A 730 12.23 -21.96 11.48
C SER A 730 12.67 -23.37 11.86
N ARG A 731 12.35 -24.33 10.98
CA ARG A 731 12.83 -25.70 11.04
C ARG A 731 13.14 -26.15 9.62
N ILE A 732 14.29 -26.80 9.42
CA ILE A 732 14.65 -27.44 8.16
C ILE A 732 15.13 -28.86 8.44
N GLY A 733 14.56 -29.86 7.76
CA GLY A 733 14.82 -31.26 8.05
C GLY A 733 14.61 -31.60 9.53
N GLN A 734 15.66 -32.07 10.20
CA GLN A 734 15.67 -32.33 11.65
C GLN A 734 16.09 -31.10 12.47
N SER A 735 16.77 -30.14 11.88
CA SER A 735 17.30 -28.96 12.55
C SER A 735 16.18 -27.96 12.88
N LYS A 736 16.03 -27.63 14.16
CA LYS A 736 15.10 -26.62 14.66
C LYS A 736 15.89 -25.41 15.11
N MET A 737 15.56 -24.25 14.56
CA MET A 737 16.15 -22.99 14.97
C MET A 737 15.47 -22.48 16.25
N GLU A 738 16.24 -21.88 17.13
CA GLU A 738 15.71 -21.26 18.33
C GLU A 738 14.79 -20.07 17.94
N PRO A 739 13.69 -19.88 18.68
CA PRO A 739 12.81 -18.75 18.37
C PRO A 739 13.52 -17.40 18.54
N LEU A 740 13.28 -16.45 17.63
CA LEU A 740 13.72 -15.07 17.77
C LEU A 740 12.55 -14.20 18.22
N VAL A 741 12.74 -13.50 19.34
CA VAL A 741 11.78 -12.51 19.85
C VAL A 741 12.41 -11.13 19.75
N ASN A 742 11.71 -10.24 19.03
CA ASN A 742 12.13 -8.86 18.90
C ASN A 742 10.97 -7.95 19.32
N ILE A 743 11.26 -6.99 20.19
CA ILE A 743 10.28 -6.02 20.68
C ILE A 743 10.80 -4.62 20.41
N THR A 744 10.01 -3.82 19.73
CA THR A 744 10.29 -2.40 19.52
C THR A 744 9.20 -1.59 20.21
N GLN A 745 9.59 -0.67 21.08
CA GLN A 745 8.69 0.25 21.76
C GLN A 745 9.05 1.68 21.37
N LYS A 746 8.07 2.49 21.01
CA LYS A 746 8.26 3.89 20.66
C LYS A 746 7.27 4.74 21.43
N LEU A 747 7.77 5.73 22.15
CA LEU A 747 6.98 6.79 22.78
C LEU A 747 7.36 8.12 22.14
N THR A 748 6.37 8.85 21.67
CA THR A 748 6.54 10.22 21.18
C THR A 748 5.66 11.16 22.00
N LEU A 749 6.23 12.22 22.52
CA LEU A 749 5.54 13.27 23.25
C LEU A 749 5.74 14.60 22.54
N SER A 750 4.67 15.34 22.33
CA SER A 750 4.70 16.68 21.76
C SER A 750 3.94 17.64 22.65
N TYR A 751 4.63 18.64 23.19
CA TYR A 751 4.02 19.66 24.05
C TYR A 751 4.16 21.03 23.41
N THR A 752 3.06 21.72 23.22
CA THR A 752 3.02 23.04 22.56
C THR A 752 2.71 24.13 23.57
N LEU A 753 3.63 25.07 23.69
CA LEU A 753 3.51 26.31 24.50
C LEU A 753 3.41 27.50 23.53
N ASP A 754 2.22 27.96 23.25
CA ASP A 754 1.94 29.05 22.28
C ASP A 754 2.68 28.81 20.94
N LYS A 755 3.82 29.46 20.75
CA LYS A 755 4.64 29.39 19.52
C LYS A 755 5.75 28.33 19.56
N LEU A 756 6.03 27.78 20.73
CA LEU A 756 7.08 26.78 20.95
C LEU A 756 6.48 25.37 21.06
N THR A 757 6.94 24.44 20.26
CA THR A 757 6.62 23.02 20.38
C THR A 757 7.88 22.24 20.76
N ILE A 758 7.80 21.45 21.79
CA ILE A 758 8.84 20.54 22.25
C ILE A 758 8.40 19.12 21.86
N ASN A 759 9.21 18.42 21.08
CA ASN A 759 8.96 17.02 20.77
C ASN A 759 10.09 16.17 21.34
N THR A 760 9.72 15.05 21.93
CA THR A 760 10.65 14.04 22.42
C THR A 760 10.20 12.68 21.92
N SER A 761 11.12 11.89 21.39
CA SER A 761 10.87 10.48 21.05
C SER A 761 11.85 9.58 21.80
N ALA A 762 11.35 8.46 22.29
CA ALA A 762 12.14 7.39 22.87
C ALA A 762 11.81 6.09 22.17
N GLU A 763 12.81 5.40 21.62
CA GLU A 763 12.67 4.13 20.92
C GLU A 763 13.56 3.09 21.57
N HIS A 764 12.94 2.07 22.14
CA HIS A 764 13.63 0.93 22.74
C HIS A 764 13.50 -0.29 21.82
N TYR A 765 14.63 -0.87 21.47
CA TYR A 765 14.76 -2.11 20.70
C TYR A 765 15.31 -3.21 21.60
N HIS A 766 14.55 -4.27 21.76
CA HIS A 766 14.98 -5.53 22.36
C HIS A 766 15.10 -6.57 21.25
N ASN A 767 16.33 -6.92 20.89
CA ASN A 767 16.63 -7.88 19.84
C ASN A 767 17.27 -9.13 20.44
N GLN A 768 16.68 -10.26 20.17
CA GLN A 768 17.30 -11.55 20.43
C GLN A 768 18.30 -11.86 19.32
N ILE A 769 19.58 -12.01 19.67
CA ILE A 769 20.66 -12.34 18.74
C ILE A 769 20.87 -13.86 18.71
N THR A 770 20.95 -14.49 19.91
CA THR A 770 20.96 -15.92 20.11
C THR A 770 20.04 -16.28 21.28
N LYS A 771 19.92 -17.56 21.64
CA LYS A 771 19.11 -18.00 22.77
C LYS A 771 19.48 -17.27 24.08
N ASP A 772 20.77 -17.09 24.33
CA ASP A 772 21.30 -16.57 25.59
C ASP A 772 21.80 -15.11 25.47
N ASN A 773 21.76 -14.55 24.27
CA ASN A 773 22.25 -13.21 23.99
C ASN A 773 21.14 -12.31 23.44
N THR A 774 20.81 -11.26 24.18
CA THR A 774 19.84 -10.23 23.81
C THR A 774 20.50 -8.87 23.83
N LEU A 775 20.20 -8.03 22.86
CA LEU A 775 20.67 -6.66 22.78
C LEU A 775 19.53 -5.69 23.06
N ASN A 776 19.75 -4.80 24.02
CA ASN A 776 18.85 -3.70 24.31
C ASN A 776 19.46 -2.38 23.85
N THR A 777 18.77 -1.68 22.97
CA THR A 777 19.23 -0.39 22.45
C THR A 777 18.13 0.66 22.64
N LEU A 778 18.48 1.77 23.30
CA LEU A 778 17.59 2.91 23.48
C LEU A 778 18.09 4.08 22.65
N PHE A 779 17.22 4.63 21.83
CA PHE A 779 17.41 5.89 21.12
C PHE A 779 16.46 6.94 21.68
N THR A 780 16.97 8.15 21.82
CA THR A 780 16.16 9.29 22.25
C THR A 780 16.50 10.48 21.38
N ASP A 781 15.48 11.15 20.87
CA ASP A 781 15.61 12.38 20.10
C ASP A 781 14.78 13.49 20.76
N ILE A 782 15.27 14.71 20.67
CA ILE A 782 14.61 15.90 21.20
C ILE A 782 14.61 16.95 20.11
N SER A 783 13.47 17.58 19.85
CA SER A 783 13.39 18.72 18.94
C SER A 783 12.58 19.86 19.54
N LEU A 784 13.05 21.06 19.25
CA LEU A 784 12.43 22.31 19.62
C LEU A 784 12.00 23.02 18.35
N ARG A 785 10.73 23.40 18.24
CA ARG A 785 10.17 24.13 17.09
C ARG A 785 9.56 25.43 17.55
N TYR A 786 10.05 26.55 17.01
CA TYR A 786 9.52 27.87 17.28
C TYR A 786 8.90 28.48 16.01
N LYS A 787 7.60 28.85 16.07
CA LYS A 787 6.87 29.49 14.98
C LYS A 787 6.70 30.96 15.20
N LYS A 788 7.15 31.79 14.25
CA LYS A 788 6.94 33.23 14.26
C LYS A 788 6.42 33.66 12.90
N GLU A 789 5.12 33.99 12.81
CA GLU A 789 4.44 34.38 11.58
C GLU A 789 4.63 33.34 10.44
N ARG A 790 5.42 33.69 9.42
CA ARG A 790 5.74 32.81 8.28
C ARG A 790 6.99 31.97 8.52
N TRP A 791 7.79 32.27 9.56
CA TRP A 791 9.01 31.56 9.87
C TRP A 791 8.78 30.41 10.85
N THR A 792 9.49 29.32 10.61
CA THR A 792 9.59 28.20 11.55
C THR A 792 11.08 27.89 11.75
N PHE A 793 11.52 27.89 12.99
CA PHE A 793 12.87 27.52 13.39
C PHE A 793 12.80 26.18 14.12
N ASN A 794 13.68 25.24 13.76
CA ASN A 794 13.80 23.95 14.45
C ASN A 794 15.23 23.78 14.93
N ALA A 795 15.38 23.17 16.12
CA ALA A 795 16.65 22.66 16.65
C ALA A 795 16.39 21.22 17.05
N GLU A 796 17.19 20.29 16.53
CA GLU A 796 17.00 18.85 16.69
C GLU A 796 18.29 18.21 17.23
N LEU A 797 18.16 17.39 18.27
CA LEU A 797 19.21 16.58 18.82
C LEU A 797 18.80 15.11 18.65
N ASN A 798 19.43 14.42 17.73
CA ASN A 798 19.16 13.03 17.39
C ASN A 798 20.15 12.11 18.08
N ASN A 799 19.72 10.91 18.49
CA ASN A 799 20.54 9.89 19.12
C ASN A 799 21.31 10.42 20.35
N LEU A 800 20.56 10.97 21.31
CA LEU A 800 21.11 11.60 22.54
C LEU A 800 22.18 10.75 23.24
N PHE A 801 22.04 9.41 23.24
CA PHE A 801 22.95 8.49 23.90
C PHE A 801 24.14 8.05 23.04
N ASP A 802 24.35 8.62 21.87
CA ASP A 802 25.46 8.35 20.92
C ASP A 802 25.68 6.86 20.65
N LYS A 803 24.60 6.12 20.38
CA LYS A 803 24.71 4.74 19.94
C LYS A 803 25.26 4.70 18.51
N ARG A 804 26.29 3.88 18.25
CA ARG A 804 26.98 3.86 16.96
C ARG A 804 26.84 2.55 16.20
N GLN A 805 26.29 1.51 16.84
CA GLN A 805 26.07 0.21 16.23
C GLN A 805 24.72 -0.36 16.64
N TYR A 806 24.15 -1.13 15.71
CA TYR A 806 22.93 -1.90 15.92
C TYR A 806 23.11 -3.31 15.40
N SER A 807 22.70 -4.31 16.18
CA SER A 807 22.82 -5.72 15.81
C SER A 807 21.47 -6.40 15.78
N TYR A 808 21.35 -7.36 14.87
CA TYR A 808 20.15 -8.17 14.71
C TYR A 808 20.47 -9.54 14.13
N THR A 809 19.56 -10.49 14.32
CA THR A 809 19.59 -11.82 13.70
C THR A 809 18.31 -12.05 12.91
N SER A 810 18.41 -12.74 11.78
CA SER A 810 17.29 -13.16 10.95
C SER A 810 17.47 -14.62 10.50
N TYR A 811 16.33 -15.30 10.29
CA TYR A 811 16.30 -16.66 9.76
C TYR A 811 15.84 -16.67 8.30
N ASN A 812 16.61 -17.34 7.47
CA ASN A 812 16.21 -17.82 6.16
C ASN A 812 15.93 -19.33 6.22
N PRO A 813 15.28 -19.95 5.23
CA PRO A 813 15.01 -21.38 5.26
C PRO A 813 16.25 -22.27 5.47
N ALA A 814 17.40 -21.86 4.96
CA ALA A 814 18.63 -22.67 4.96
C ALA A 814 19.82 -22.05 5.69
N ASP A 815 19.68 -20.88 6.28
CA ASP A 815 20.76 -20.19 6.98
C ASP A 815 20.25 -19.27 8.09
N THR A 816 21.16 -18.94 9.01
CA THR A 816 20.96 -17.89 10.01
C THR A 816 21.92 -16.74 9.67
N TYR A 817 21.38 -15.55 9.58
CA TYR A 817 22.15 -14.34 9.30
C TYR A 817 22.14 -13.41 10.53
N SER A 818 23.29 -13.23 11.16
CA SER A 818 23.52 -12.26 12.23
C SER A 818 24.37 -11.11 11.71
N SER A 819 24.01 -9.88 12.01
CA SER A 819 24.75 -8.72 11.52
C SER A 819 24.78 -7.61 12.55
N TRP A 820 25.90 -6.89 12.61
CA TRP A 820 25.98 -5.56 13.19
C TRP A 820 26.18 -4.53 12.06
N ILE A 821 25.66 -3.35 12.25
CA ILE A 821 25.68 -2.27 11.27
C ILE A 821 25.99 -0.95 11.98
N ASN A 822 26.87 -0.12 11.38
CA ASN A 822 27.10 1.21 11.87
C ASN A 822 25.85 2.09 11.65
N ILE A 823 25.55 2.89 12.65
CA ILE A 823 24.41 3.80 12.65
C ILE A 823 24.88 5.22 12.92
N ARG A 824 24.06 6.19 12.54
CA ARG A 824 24.35 7.62 12.69
C ARG A 824 24.61 7.95 14.17
N PRO A 825 25.69 8.69 14.46
CA PRO A 825 26.03 9.09 15.82
C PRO A 825 25.03 10.12 16.37
N ARG A 826 25.31 10.68 17.53
CA ARG A 826 24.59 11.86 18.03
C ARG A 826 24.82 13.04 17.09
N GLU A 827 23.74 13.70 16.70
CA GLU A 827 23.75 14.80 15.74
C GLU A 827 22.90 15.96 16.24
N PHE A 828 23.42 17.17 16.06
CA PHE A 828 22.70 18.40 16.32
C PHE A 828 22.47 19.17 15.02
N ILE A 829 21.20 19.50 14.73
CA ILE A 829 20.79 20.16 13.50
C ILE A 829 19.91 21.37 13.86
N VAL A 830 20.20 22.50 13.25
CA VAL A 830 19.32 23.67 13.27
C VAL A 830 18.80 23.94 11.86
N SER A 831 17.53 24.33 11.76
CA SER A 831 16.93 24.66 10.48
C SER A 831 15.95 25.83 10.60
N ALA A 832 15.85 26.58 9.52
CA ALA A 832 14.88 27.65 9.37
C ALA A 832 14.07 27.42 8.08
N SER A 833 12.77 27.66 8.18
CA SER A 833 11.89 27.56 7.01
C SER A 833 10.95 28.75 6.92
N LEU A 834 10.81 29.28 5.71
CA LEU A 834 9.90 30.35 5.36
C LEU A 834 8.72 29.77 4.59
N ARG A 835 7.52 30.03 5.07
CA ARG A 835 6.28 29.63 4.41
C ARG A 835 5.85 30.72 3.42
N LEU A 836 5.54 30.29 2.19
CA LEU A 836 5.04 31.09 1.10
C LEU A 836 3.54 31.39 1.24
#